data_bff80b372d8825ac04cf0929c6e4a658
#
_entry.id   bff80b372d8825ac04cf0929c6e4a658
#
_cell.length_a   1.000
_cell.length_b   1.000
_cell.length_c   1.000
_cell.angle_alpha   90.00
_cell.angle_beta   90.00
_cell.angle_gamma   90.00
#
_symmetry.space_group_name_H-M   'P 1'
#
loop_
_entity.id
_entity.type
_entity.pdbx_description
1 polymer ?
#
loop_
_entity_poly.entity_id
_entity_poly.type
_entity_poly.pdbx_seq_one_letter_code
_entity_poly.pdbx_strand_id
1 'polypeptide(L)'
;MEIADLPVPPDLVAGYAERGITELYPPQAACVEAGLFSGKNLLIAIPTASGKTLVAEMAMHHQAGRGGKCLYIVPLRALASEKFDEFSGKGLRVGIATGDFDRRDDYLGRNDIIVATSEKVDSLLRNRTPWLAEITLLVLDEAHLIDDPSRGATLEMLIAKLRHKNPDMQIIALSATIGNPRDLAGWLDAELVESDWRPVDLREGVFFQDGIRFADSTREVERRSKYEDLDLVLDTVAEGGQCLVFVSSRKNAEAFAKRAASGLKLANPILAGYADKIRSNAATDMGRTLAACVAQGAAFHHAGLAREERRIVEQGFREGQIKAIASTPTLAAGLNLPARRVIVRDYLRFNAGEGMVPIPVREYRQMAGRAGRPHLDPYGEAVLIAKSEEMVDELFDCYIGAPAEDVRSRCANEAVLCTHILSLIATNFARETGEVLGFMDGTFYAHQGESPLALSRAVRRVLEFLREAEMITEVGEWLEATEYGSLVSRLYIDPRSAEVIVTVMARQKKYTDIGFLHLLCSTPDMLTLYVRRDDMYILDRFLADHRDDLWMEIPWDAGEGFDRSLKTALLLADWADEVGEDVLCERYSVGPGDIYGMVESVAWLVHASRQLAGLFAPHLAGPIEEMELRTKHGIKKELLPLIRLRGIGRVRARRLFNNNLGSIEALRAAGPEKVGKVLGQGIAARIFEQLEGARDEVGELAEEQATLSRFG
;
A
#
# COMPACT_ATOMS: atom_id res chain seq x y z
N MET A 1 34.44 -1.77 11.76
CA MET A 1 34.59 -0.32 11.41
C MET A 1 33.79 0.46 12.41
N GLU A 2 34.47 1.34 13.14
CA GLU A 2 33.80 2.18 14.15
C GLU A 2 32.93 3.25 13.48
N ILE A 3 31.73 3.49 14.02
CA ILE A 3 30.81 4.52 13.48
C ILE A 3 31.35 5.92 13.73
N ALA A 4 32.14 6.12 14.80
CA ALA A 4 32.76 7.40 15.13
C ALA A 4 33.74 7.90 14.06
N ASP A 5 34.31 7.02 13.25
CA ASP A 5 35.25 7.34 12.18
C ASP A 5 34.60 7.72 10.85
N LEU A 6 33.26 7.63 10.79
CA LEU A 6 32.51 7.89 9.56
C LEU A 6 32.20 9.38 9.37
N PRO A 7 32.06 9.84 8.11
CA PRO A 7 31.74 11.24 7.79
C PRO A 7 30.23 11.53 7.95
N VAL A 8 29.73 11.28 9.16
CA VAL A 8 28.33 11.54 9.56
C VAL A 8 28.31 12.53 10.75
N PRO A 9 27.18 13.25 10.98
CA PRO A 9 27.09 14.23 12.06
C PRO A 9 27.34 13.61 13.44
N PRO A 10 28.07 14.30 14.34
CA PRO A 10 28.36 13.81 15.69
C PRO A 10 27.12 13.45 16.51
N ASP A 11 26.03 14.22 16.36
CA ASP A 11 24.78 13.97 17.05
C ASP A 11 24.14 12.61 16.61
N LEU A 12 24.31 12.24 15.34
CA LEU A 12 23.88 10.94 14.83
C LEU A 12 24.72 9.81 15.43
N VAL A 13 26.04 9.98 15.52
CA VAL A 13 26.97 9.03 16.17
C VAL A 13 26.58 8.83 17.63
N ALA A 14 26.31 9.92 18.36
CA ALA A 14 25.84 9.84 19.75
C ALA A 14 24.52 9.08 19.87
N GLY A 15 23.55 9.35 19.00
CA GLY A 15 22.26 8.64 18.97
C GLY A 15 22.39 7.15 18.63
N TYR A 16 23.36 6.75 17.83
CA TYR A 16 23.68 5.34 17.60
C TYR A 16 24.31 4.69 18.83
N ALA A 17 25.27 5.38 19.48
CA ALA A 17 25.91 4.90 20.71
C ALA A 17 24.90 4.68 21.85
N GLU A 18 23.91 5.57 22.02
CA GLU A 18 22.81 5.41 22.99
C GLU A 18 21.97 4.16 22.73
N ARG A 19 21.86 3.74 21.46
CA ARG A 19 21.19 2.50 21.06
C ARG A 19 22.10 1.27 21.10
N GLY A 20 23.35 1.40 21.56
CA GLY A 20 24.34 0.33 21.63
C GLY A 20 24.98 -0.02 20.28
N ILE A 21 24.88 0.87 19.28
CA ILE A 21 25.44 0.67 17.95
C ILE A 21 26.72 1.52 17.85
N THR A 22 27.87 0.89 18.08
CA THR A 22 29.20 1.54 18.03
C THR A 22 30.02 1.13 16.82
N GLU A 23 29.77 -0.10 16.32
CA GLU A 23 30.46 -0.69 15.18
C GLU A 23 29.48 -1.11 14.09
N LEU A 24 29.94 -1.00 12.85
CA LEU A 24 29.18 -1.50 11.68
C LEU A 24 29.27 -3.02 11.59
N TYR A 25 28.18 -3.65 11.23
CA TYR A 25 28.17 -5.03 10.77
C TYR A 25 29.01 -5.20 9.49
N PRO A 26 29.57 -6.40 9.23
CA PRO A 26 30.41 -6.64 8.06
C PRO A 26 29.80 -6.15 6.73
N PRO A 27 28.53 -6.43 6.38
CA PRO A 27 27.96 -5.93 5.13
C PRO A 27 27.75 -4.41 5.12
N GLN A 28 27.54 -3.78 6.28
CA GLN A 28 27.45 -2.33 6.37
C GLN A 28 28.81 -1.65 6.14
N ALA A 29 29.89 -2.24 6.69
CA ALA A 29 31.25 -1.77 6.44
C ALA A 29 31.63 -1.92 4.95
N ALA A 30 31.25 -3.03 4.31
CA ALA A 30 31.44 -3.23 2.88
C ALA A 30 30.72 -2.16 2.03
N CYS A 31 29.55 -1.65 2.44
CA CYS A 31 28.90 -0.53 1.76
C CYS A 31 29.72 0.77 1.82
N VAL A 32 30.38 1.04 2.96
CA VAL A 32 31.26 2.19 3.10
C VAL A 32 32.47 2.05 2.18
N GLU A 33 33.10 0.87 2.15
CA GLU A 33 34.24 0.55 1.27
C GLU A 33 33.88 0.62 -0.21
N ALA A 34 32.64 0.21 -0.58
CA ALA A 34 32.11 0.30 -1.93
C ALA A 34 31.84 1.74 -2.41
N GLY A 35 31.88 2.71 -1.50
CA GLY A 35 31.77 4.14 -1.86
C GLY A 35 30.48 4.82 -1.46
N LEU A 36 29.84 4.39 -0.36
CA LEU A 36 28.63 4.97 0.19
C LEU A 36 28.69 6.50 0.31
N PHE A 37 29.82 7.04 0.83
CA PHE A 37 30.02 8.46 1.06
C PHE A 37 30.74 9.18 -0.08
N SER A 38 31.17 8.47 -1.13
CA SER A 38 31.84 9.05 -2.30
C SER A 38 30.89 9.32 -3.48
N GLY A 39 29.58 9.13 -3.30
CA GLY A 39 28.57 9.42 -4.30
C GLY A 39 28.37 8.28 -5.34
N LYS A 40 28.98 7.10 -5.13
CA LYS A 40 28.73 5.95 -6.00
C LYS A 40 27.33 5.38 -5.78
N ASN A 41 26.70 4.90 -6.85
CA ASN A 41 25.49 4.12 -6.73
C ASN A 41 25.81 2.76 -6.11
N LEU A 42 24.92 2.28 -5.23
CA LEU A 42 25.06 0.98 -4.57
C LEU A 42 23.79 0.14 -4.73
N LEU A 43 23.97 -1.13 -5.07
CA LEU A 43 22.94 -2.17 -4.86
C LEU A 43 23.36 -3.03 -3.67
N ILE A 44 22.56 -2.99 -2.61
CA ILE A 44 22.80 -3.68 -1.34
C ILE A 44 21.85 -4.87 -1.27
N ALA A 45 22.33 -6.05 -1.70
CA ALA A 45 21.60 -7.30 -1.75
C ALA A 45 22.00 -8.18 -0.54
N ILE A 46 21.41 -7.90 0.61
CA ILE A 46 21.70 -8.60 1.88
C ILE A 46 20.41 -9.03 2.58
N PRO A 47 20.45 -10.05 3.47
CA PRO A 47 19.27 -10.55 4.15
C PRO A 47 18.53 -9.50 4.95
N THR A 48 17.26 -9.77 5.24
CA THR A 48 16.46 -8.96 6.17
C THR A 48 17.11 -8.98 7.56
N ALA A 49 16.95 -7.91 8.33
CA ALA A 49 17.55 -7.69 9.66
C ALA A 49 19.08 -7.47 9.67
N SER A 50 19.79 -7.45 8.54
CA SER A 50 21.24 -7.11 8.46
C SER A 50 21.51 -5.60 8.50
N GLY A 51 20.51 -4.79 8.80
CA GLY A 51 20.67 -3.34 9.04
C GLY A 51 20.79 -2.48 7.79
N LYS A 52 20.15 -2.85 6.67
CA LYS A 52 20.08 -2.03 5.42
C LYS A 52 19.65 -0.60 5.67
N THR A 53 18.63 -0.39 6.51
CA THR A 53 18.10 0.94 6.84
C THR A 53 19.15 1.84 7.47
N LEU A 54 20.05 1.32 8.32
CA LEU A 54 21.13 2.10 8.93
C LEU A 54 22.09 2.65 7.86
N VAL A 55 22.42 1.86 6.84
CA VAL A 55 23.28 2.31 5.73
C VAL A 55 22.63 3.46 4.98
N ALA A 56 21.34 3.34 4.67
CA ALA A 56 20.60 4.41 4.02
C ALA A 56 20.48 5.66 4.91
N GLU A 57 20.25 5.50 6.21
CA GLU A 57 20.18 6.60 7.17
C GLU A 57 21.50 7.37 7.21
N MET A 58 22.65 6.69 7.32
CA MET A 58 23.98 7.31 7.28
C MET A 58 24.22 8.11 6.00
N ALA A 59 23.85 7.53 4.84
CA ALA A 59 23.99 8.21 3.54
C ALA A 59 23.10 9.45 3.45
N MET A 60 21.85 9.38 3.92
CA MET A 60 20.94 10.52 3.93
C MET A 60 21.44 11.65 4.82
N HIS A 61 21.94 11.34 6.02
CA HIS A 61 22.53 12.34 6.91
C HIS A 61 23.79 12.97 6.31
N HIS A 62 24.65 12.18 5.67
CA HIS A 62 25.83 12.68 4.97
C HIS A 62 25.46 13.65 3.85
N GLN A 63 24.48 13.28 3.00
CA GLN A 63 24.03 14.13 1.89
C GLN A 63 23.33 15.39 2.37
N ALA A 64 22.43 15.28 3.35
CA ALA A 64 21.73 16.43 3.93
C ALA A 64 22.68 17.41 4.62
N GLY A 65 23.74 16.91 5.31
CA GLY A 65 24.80 17.73 5.89
C GLY A 65 25.59 18.56 4.87
N ARG A 66 25.55 18.16 3.59
CA ARG A 66 26.15 18.87 2.45
C ARG A 66 25.14 19.76 1.69
N GLY A 67 23.93 19.92 2.22
CA GLY A 67 22.85 20.67 1.60
C GLY A 67 22.09 19.89 0.51
N GLY A 68 22.32 18.59 0.39
CA GLY A 68 21.59 17.72 -0.54
C GLY A 68 20.18 17.38 -0.04
N LYS A 69 19.32 16.96 -0.94
CA LYS A 69 17.94 16.53 -0.67
C LYS A 69 17.79 15.04 -0.95
N CYS A 70 17.19 14.30 -0.03
CA CYS A 70 17.08 12.86 -0.08
C CYS A 70 15.63 12.43 -0.33
N LEU A 71 15.43 11.49 -1.25
CA LEU A 71 14.15 10.84 -1.50
C LEU A 71 14.26 9.37 -1.13
N TYR A 72 13.43 8.92 -0.17
CA TYR A 72 13.35 7.54 0.29
C TYR A 72 12.06 6.90 -0.23
N ILE A 73 12.17 5.98 -1.17
CA ILE A 73 11.02 5.30 -1.77
C ILE A 73 10.76 3.97 -1.07
N VAL A 74 9.51 3.77 -0.68
CA VAL A 74 9.02 2.53 -0.08
C VAL A 74 7.83 1.97 -0.87
N PRO A 75 7.61 0.64 -0.85
CA PRO A 75 6.52 0.04 -1.62
C PRO A 75 5.13 0.25 -1.02
N LEU A 76 5.01 0.53 0.29
CA LEU A 76 3.75 0.55 1.00
C LEU A 76 3.58 1.80 1.86
N ARG A 77 2.35 2.33 1.92
CA ARG A 77 2.01 3.49 2.78
C ARG A 77 2.30 3.23 4.28
N ALA A 78 2.11 1.99 4.75
CA ALA A 78 2.42 1.62 6.12
C ALA A 78 3.92 1.75 6.42
N LEU A 79 4.77 1.26 5.50
CA LEU A 79 6.22 1.43 5.57
C LEU A 79 6.64 2.90 5.49
N ALA A 80 5.97 3.71 4.66
CA ALA A 80 6.25 5.15 4.62
C ALA A 80 6.03 5.82 5.98
N SER A 81 4.94 5.47 6.68
CA SER A 81 4.68 5.98 8.03
C SER A 81 5.73 5.49 9.04
N GLU A 82 6.11 4.21 8.98
CA GLU A 82 7.15 3.64 9.85
C GLU A 82 8.51 4.33 9.63
N LYS A 83 8.92 4.51 8.36
CA LYS A 83 10.17 5.18 8.03
C LYS A 83 10.16 6.68 8.35
N PHE A 84 9.03 7.33 8.17
CA PHE A 84 8.86 8.71 8.61
C PHE A 84 9.07 8.85 10.13
N ASP A 85 8.46 7.97 10.92
CA ASP A 85 8.63 7.97 12.38
C ASP A 85 10.07 7.61 12.77
N GLU A 86 10.70 6.64 12.07
CA GLU A 86 12.07 6.18 12.31
C GLU A 86 13.12 7.29 12.06
N PHE A 87 12.94 8.09 11.00
CA PHE A 87 13.90 9.15 10.63
C PHE A 87 13.60 10.48 11.32
N SER A 88 12.38 10.67 11.84
CA SER A 88 12.00 11.92 12.51
C SER A 88 12.74 12.12 13.83
N GLY A 89 12.97 13.40 14.21
CA GLY A 89 13.57 13.75 15.49
C GLY A 89 15.10 13.57 15.59
N LYS A 90 15.78 13.30 14.47
CA LYS A 90 17.24 13.07 14.39
C LYS A 90 18.00 14.25 13.75
N GLY A 91 17.54 15.47 13.98
CA GLY A 91 18.22 16.69 13.53
C GLY A 91 17.95 17.10 12.07
N LEU A 92 17.20 16.29 11.29
CA LEU A 92 16.80 16.59 9.91
C LEU A 92 15.29 16.82 9.81
N ARG A 93 14.88 17.63 8.85
CA ARG A 93 13.46 17.85 8.51
C ARG A 93 13.01 16.72 7.62
N VAL A 94 12.07 15.92 8.11
CA VAL A 94 11.52 14.78 7.37
C VAL A 94 10.10 15.08 6.92
N GLY A 95 9.79 14.79 5.68
CA GLY A 95 8.45 14.87 5.10
C GLY A 95 7.96 13.50 4.67
N ILE A 96 6.64 13.33 4.62
CA ILE A 96 6.00 12.12 4.10
C ILE A 96 5.06 12.45 2.95
N ALA A 97 5.15 11.69 1.86
CA ALA A 97 4.32 11.84 0.68
C ALA A 97 3.61 10.52 0.35
N THR A 98 2.36 10.41 0.72
CA THR A 98 1.50 9.23 0.44
C THR A 98 0.07 9.68 0.15
N GLY A 99 -0.67 8.92 -0.67
CA GLY A 99 -2.06 9.27 -1.00
C GLY A 99 -2.18 10.40 -2.02
N ASP A 100 -3.27 11.13 -2.02
CA ASP A 100 -3.74 12.17 -2.96
C ASP A 100 -2.83 12.43 -4.19
N PHE A 101 -3.20 11.87 -5.35
CA PHE A 101 -2.32 11.87 -6.54
C PHE A 101 -2.37 13.17 -7.35
N ASP A 102 -3.36 14.02 -7.17
CA ASP A 102 -3.58 15.24 -7.96
C ASP A 102 -2.91 16.51 -7.39
N ARG A 103 -2.13 16.39 -6.28
CA ARG A 103 -1.48 17.51 -5.61
C ARG A 103 0.03 17.52 -5.80
N ARG A 104 0.59 18.72 -5.98
CA ARG A 104 2.02 18.94 -6.16
C ARG A 104 2.83 18.83 -4.87
N ASP A 105 2.20 19.04 -3.72
CA ASP A 105 2.85 19.01 -2.40
C ASP A 105 4.17 19.81 -2.37
N ASP A 106 4.16 21.02 -2.92
CA ASP A 106 5.33 21.91 -3.04
C ASP A 106 5.98 22.20 -1.67
N TYR A 107 5.19 22.16 -0.58
CA TYR A 107 5.67 22.34 0.79
C TYR A 107 6.70 21.28 1.21
N LEU A 108 6.69 20.10 0.63
CA LEU A 108 7.65 19.03 0.92
C LEU A 108 9.07 19.40 0.49
N GLY A 109 9.24 20.30 -0.47
CA GLY A 109 10.54 20.81 -0.87
C GLY A 109 11.35 21.49 0.24
N ARG A 110 10.72 21.79 1.39
CA ARG A 110 11.42 22.36 2.57
C ARG A 110 12.09 21.29 3.43
N ASN A 111 11.84 20.01 3.17
CA ASN A 111 12.39 18.90 3.94
C ASN A 111 13.73 18.45 3.34
N ASP A 112 14.58 17.92 4.21
CA ASP A 112 15.90 17.36 3.88
C ASP A 112 15.75 15.91 3.41
N ILE A 113 14.81 15.18 4.04
CA ILE A 113 14.43 13.81 3.68
C ILE A 113 12.93 13.78 3.36
N ILE A 114 12.56 13.16 2.25
CA ILE A 114 11.15 12.92 1.86
C ILE A 114 10.95 11.41 1.72
N VAL A 115 10.08 10.83 2.55
CA VAL A 115 9.67 9.43 2.47
C VAL A 115 8.40 9.35 1.64
N ALA A 116 8.39 8.52 0.59
CA ALA A 116 7.26 8.46 -0.33
C ALA A 116 7.05 7.06 -0.91
N THR A 117 5.83 6.79 -1.42
CA THR A 117 5.58 5.61 -2.26
C THR A 117 5.92 5.91 -3.73
N SER A 118 6.27 4.87 -4.50
CA SER A 118 6.61 5.00 -5.93
C SER A 118 5.50 5.67 -6.73
N GLU A 119 4.25 5.29 -6.49
CA GLU A 119 3.08 5.85 -7.18
C GLU A 119 2.91 7.34 -6.89
N LYS A 120 3.14 7.75 -5.62
CA LYS A 120 3.05 9.18 -5.27
C LYS A 120 4.16 10.00 -5.91
N VAL A 121 5.39 9.50 -5.97
CA VAL A 121 6.50 10.21 -6.63
C VAL A 121 6.27 10.29 -8.15
N ASP A 122 5.78 9.23 -8.80
CA ASP A 122 5.41 9.29 -10.21
C ASP A 122 4.29 10.31 -10.46
N SER A 123 3.29 10.39 -9.58
CA SER A 123 2.26 11.43 -9.61
C SER A 123 2.85 12.84 -9.46
N LEU A 124 3.78 13.05 -8.52
CA LEU A 124 4.45 14.34 -8.34
C LEU A 124 5.26 14.75 -9.58
N LEU A 125 5.89 13.79 -10.29
CA LEU A 125 6.54 14.05 -11.59
C LEU A 125 5.52 14.51 -12.65
N ARG A 126 4.36 13.82 -12.75
CA ARG A 126 3.28 14.20 -13.68
C ARG A 126 2.72 15.57 -13.40
N ASN A 127 2.66 15.98 -12.14
CA ASN A 127 2.26 17.30 -11.70
C ASN A 127 3.38 18.35 -11.79
N ARG A 128 4.54 18.01 -12.37
CA ARG A 128 5.71 18.88 -12.57
C ARG A 128 6.19 19.56 -11.28
N THR A 129 6.23 18.81 -10.18
CA THR A 129 6.66 19.28 -8.86
C THR A 129 8.12 19.73 -8.90
N PRO A 130 8.44 21.00 -8.55
CA PRO A 130 9.78 21.58 -8.78
C PRO A 130 10.89 20.92 -7.97
N TRP A 131 10.66 20.62 -6.70
CA TRP A 131 11.70 20.13 -5.78
C TRP A 131 12.25 18.74 -6.16
N LEU A 132 11.57 18.00 -7.05
CA LEU A 132 12.09 16.72 -7.57
C LEU A 132 13.36 16.90 -8.42
N ALA A 133 13.65 18.10 -8.94
CA ALA A 133 14.88 18.40 -9.63
C ALA A 133 16.08 18.66 -8.67
N GLU A 134 15.81 18.78 -7.38
CA GLU A 134 16.81 19.07 -6.36
C GLU A 134 17.28 17.79 -5.62
N ILE A 135 16.75 16.62 -5.98
CA ILE A 135 17.10 15.35 -5.35
C ILE A 135 18.53 14.96 -5.72
N THR A 136 19.38 14.79 -4.70
CA THR A 136 20.78 14.38 -4.84
C THR A 136 21.03 12.94 -4.42
N LEU A 137 20.12 12.38 -3.61
CA LEU A 137 20.16 10.97 -3.20
C LEU A 137 18.78 10.34 -3.31
N LEU A 138 18.72 9.23 -4.04
CA LEU A 138 17.56 8.34 -4.13
C LEU A 138 17.85 7.05 -3.36
N VAL A 139 17.06 6.76 -2.35
CA VAL A 139 17.05 5.46 -1.67
C VAL A 139 15.82 4.68 -2.12
N LEU A 140 16.05 3.47 -2.63
CA LEU A 140 15.02 2.53 -3.05
C LEU A 140 14.94 1.41 -2.03
N ASP A 141 13.91 1.39 -1.21
CA ASP A 141 13.68 0.28 -0.27
C ASP A 141 12.92 -0.85 -0.99
N GLU A 142 13.32 -2.09 -0.72
CA GLU A 142 12.80 -3.30 -1.36
C GLU A 142 12.89 -3.25 -2.91
N ALA A 143 14.04 -2.86 -3.45
CA ALA A 143 14.26 -2.65 -4.90
C ALA A 143 13.92 -3.89 -5.76
N HIS A 144 13.95 -5.10 -5.19
CA HIS A 144 13.53 -6.32 -5.88
C HIS A 144 12.03 -6.34 -6.26
N LEU A 145 11.22 -5.43 -5.72
CA LEU A 145 9.82 -5.27 -6.12
C LEU A 145 9.64 -4.69 -7.52
N ILE A 146 10.71 -4.40 -8.23
CA ILE A 146 10.66 -4.16 -9.69
C ILE A 146 10.04 -5.34 -10.46
N ASP A 147 10.07 -6.55 -9.88
CA ASP A 147 9.40 -7.76 -10.40
C ASP A 147 7.93 -7.90 -9.91
N ASP A 148 7.41 -6.98 -9.13
CA ASP A 148 6.00 -7.04 -8.68
C ASP A 148 5.05 -6.79 -9.87
N PRO A 149 4.07 -7.70 -10.11
CA PRO A 149 3.15 -7.57 -11.26
C PRO A 149 2.35 -6.28 -11.29
N SER A 150 2.09 -5.66 -10.14
CA SER A 150 1.24 -4.46 -10.02
C SER A 150 2.04 -3.15 -9.92
N ARG A 151 3.25 -3.18 -9.36
CA ARG A 151 4.03 -1.99 -9.00
C ARG A 151 5.38 -1.91 -9.70
N GLY A 152 5.90 -3.05 -10.15
CA GLY A 152 7.26 -3.15 -10.66
C GLY A 152 7.53 -2.20 -11.82
N ALA A 153 6.63 -2.14 -12.78
CA ALA A 153 6.79 -1.25 -13.93
C ALA A 153 6.71 0.24 -13.53
N THR A 154 5.86 0.61 -12.56
CA THR A 154 5.83 1.99 -12.03
C THR A 154 7.15 2.35 -11.36
N LEU A 155 7.71 1.45 -10.56
CA LEU A 155 9.00 1.66 -9.91
C LEU A 155 10.13 1.80 -10.94
N GLU A 156 10.17 0.93 -11.94
CA GLU A 156 11.16 0.97 -13.03
C GLU A 156 11.10 2.29 -13.81
N MET A 157 9.92 2.66 -14.30
CA MET A 157 9.71 3.91 -15.04
C MET A 157 10.00 5.15 -14.19
N LEU A 158 9.69 5.11 -12.90
CA LEU A 158 10.03 6.17 -11.97
C LEU A 158 11.55 6.37 -11.83
N ILE A 159 12.29 5.28 -11.65
CA ILE A 159 13.75 5.32 -11.57
C ILE A 159 14.35 5.89 -12.86
N ALA A 160 13.88 5.42 -14.02
CA ALA A 160 14.33 5.94 -15.32
C ALA A 160 14.06 7.45 -15.49
N LYS A 161 12.85 7.92 -15.10
CA LYS A 161 12.50 9.35 -15.12
C LYS A 161 13.37 10.19 -14.17
N LEU A 162 13.62 9.69 -12.94
CA LEU A 162 14.45 10.41 -11.96
C LEU A 162 15.92 10.47 -12.41
N ARG A 163 16.47 9.39 -12.98
CA ARG A 163 17.83 9.38 -13.55
C ARG A 163 17.95 10.35 -14.72
N HIS A 164 16.96 10.39 -15.60
CA HIS A 164 16.93 11.33 -16.71
C HIS A 164 16.88 12.79 -16.23
N LYS A 165 16.11 13.06 -15.16
CA LYS A 165 15.94 14.42 -14.59
C LYS A 165 17.14 14.87 -13.76
N ASN A 166 17.78 13.96 -13.04
CA ASN A 166 18.88 14.21 -12.10
C ASN A 166 20.04 13.23 -12.41
N PRO A 167 20.85 13.48 -13.46
CA PRO A 167 21.90 12.53 -13.90
C PRO A 167 22.98 12.27 -12.85
N ASP A 168 23.28 13.27 -12.00
CA ASP A 168 24.31 13.19 -10.95
C ASP A 168 23.78 12.66 -9.61
N MET A 169 22.51 12.24 -9.55
CA MET A 169 21.86 11.73 -8.35
C MET A 169 22.45 10.37 -7.96
N GLN A 170 22.93 10.26 -6.72
CA GLN A 170 23.34 8.97 -6.15
C GLN A 170 22.11 8.07 -5.95
N ILE A 171 22.23 6.77 -6.25
CA ILE A 171 21.18 5.77 -6.02
C ILE A 171 21.69 4.72 -5.04
N ILE A 172 20.92 4.49 -3.96
CA ILE A 172 21.14 3.39 -3.02
C ILE A 172 19.92 2.49 -3.07
N ALA A 173 20.06 1.32 -3.68
CA ALA A 173 19.01 0.32 -3.80
C ALA A 173 19.19 -0.76 -2.73
N LEU A 174 18.24 -0.86 -1.82
CA LEU A 174 18.18 -1.88 -0.77
C LEU A 174 17.31 -3.03 -1.26
N SER A 175 17.89 -4.23 -1.32
CA SER A 175 17.21 -5.42 -1.81
C SER A 175 17.34 -6.58 -0.82
N ALA A 176 16.37 -7.49 -0.83
CA ALA A 176 16.58 -8.84 -0.34
C ALA A 176 17.54 -9.59 -1.29
N THR A 177 17.96 -10.78 -0.91
CA THR A 177 18.73 -11.68 -1.79
C THR A 177 17.88 -12.06 -3.00
N ILE A 178 18.43 -11.89 -4.21
CA ILE A 178 17.80 -12.16 -5.52
C ILE A 178 18.77 -13.00 -6.38
N GLY A 179 18.24 -13.69 -7.42
CA GLY A 179 19.03 -14.58 -8.27
C GLY A 179 20.00 -13.86 -9.21
N ASN A 180 19.63 -12.67 -9.69
CA ASN A 180 20.39 -11.89 -10.65
C ASN A 180 20.77 -10.47 -10.15
N PRO A 181 21.45 -10.32 -9.00
CA PRO A 181 21.78 -9.00 -8.47
C PRO A 181 22.70 -8.19 -9.38
N ARG A 182 23.55 -8.87 -10.18
CA ARG A 182 24.46 -8.22 -11.14
C ARG A 182 23.74 -7.51 -12.27
N ASP A 183 22.62 -8.07 -12.75
CA ASP A 183 21.81 -7.45 -13.82
C ASP A 183 21.18 -6.16 -13.30
N LEU A 184 20.61 -6.21 -12.09
CA LEU A 184 20.01 -5.03 -11.47
C LEU A 184 21.06 -3.95 -11.14
N ALA A 185 22.23 -4.36 -10.63
CA ALA A 185 23.36 -3.46 -10.38
C ALA A 185 23.86 -2.81 -11.68
N GLY A 186 24.02 -3.60 -12.76
CA GLY A 186 24.43 -3.12 -14.07
C GLY A 186 23.48 -2.08 -14.64
N TRP A 187 22.16 -2.30 -14.53
CA TRP A 187 21.15 -1.33 -14.95
C TRP A 187 21.22 -0.02 -14.15
N LEU A 188 21.43 -0.09 -12.82
CA LEU A 188 21.54 1.06 -11.96
C LEU A 188 22.90 1.77 -12.03
N ASP A 189 23.86 1.23 -12.77
CA ASP A 189 25.28 1.65 -12.75
C ASP A 189 25.80 1.70 -11.30
N ALA A 190 25.56 0.61 -10.56
CA ALA A 190 25.79 0.52 -9.12
C ALA A 190 26.85 -0.53 -8.77
N GLU A 191 27.67 -0.22 -7.76
CA GLU A 191 28.53 -1.21 -7.11
C GLU A 191 27.64 -2.21 -6.33
N LEU A 192 27.87 -3.50 -6.52
CA LEU A 192 27.13 -4.56 -5.84
C LEU A 192 27.77 -4.89 -4.49
N VAL A 193 26.97 -4.77 -3.41
CA VAL A 193 27.32 -5.32 -2.09
C VAL A 193 26.39 -6.49 -1.80
N GLU A 194 26.95 -7.69 -1.85
CA GLU A 194 26.23 -8.95 -1.62
C GLU A 194 26.80 -9.67 -0.41
N SER A 195 25.94 -10.18 0.47
CA SER A 195 26.36 -10.94 1.65
C SER A 195 25.19 -11.77 2.19
N ASP A 196 25.49 -12.96 2.68
CA ASP A 196 24.55 -13.82 3.40
C ASP A 196 24.63 -13.63 4.92
N TRP A 197 25.47 -12.71 5.38
CA TRP A 197 25.69 -12.45 6.80
C TRP A 197 24.42 -11.99 7.51
N ARG A 198 24.19 -12.51 8.70
CA ARG A 198 23.07 -12.15 9.59
C ARG A 198 23.54 -11.89 11.00
N PRO A 199 22.91 -10.94 11.76
CA PRO A 199 23.25 -10.68 13.17
C PRO A 199 22.79 -11.81 14.10
N VAL A 200 21.82 -12.62 13.68
CA VAL A 200 21.31 -13.79 14.40
C VAL A 200 21.33 -14.96 13.45
N ASP A 201 21.91 -16.07 13.90
CA ASP A 201 21.97 -17.31 13.13
C ASP A 201 20.56 -17.80 12.77
N LEU A 202 20.33 -18.14 11.49
CA LEU A 202 19.05 -18.64 10.99
C LEU A 202 19.15 -20.14 10.77
N ARG A 203 18.32 -20.90 11.44
CA ARG A 203 18.15 -22.33 11.23
C ARG A 203 16.88 -22.60 10.47
N GLU A 204 17.04 -23.11 9.26
CA GLU A 204 15.92 -23.46 8.39
C GLU A 204 15.68 -24.97 8.43
N GLY A 205 14.42 -25.36 8.61
CA GLY A 205 14.08 -26.76 8.75
C GLY A 205 12.66 -27.09 8.33
N VAL A 206 12.39 -28.39 8.26
CA VAL A 206 11.06 -28.92 7.93
C VAL A 206 10.56 -29.75 9.11
N PHE A 207 9.38 -29.42 9.59
CA PHE A 207 8.69 -30.16 10.66
C PHE A 207 7.83 -31.26 10.07
N PHE A 208 7.99 -32.46 10.60
CA PHE A 208 7.17 -33.61 10.26
C PHE A 208 6.96 -34.45 11.51
N GLN A 209 5.72 -34.85 11.80
CA GLN A 209 5.28 -35.61 12.99
C GLN A 209 5.61 -34.90 14.31
N ASP A 210 6.77 -35.19 14.90
CA ASP A 210 7.24 -34.71 16.22
C ASP A 210 8.66 -34.12 16.16
N GLY A 211 9.24 -33.98 14.97
CA GLY A 211 10.61 -33.49 14.80
C GLY A 211 10.75 -32.39 13.76
N ILE A 212 11.64 -31.45 14.04
CA ILE A 212 12.12 -30.46 13.04
C ILE A 212 13.45 -31.02 12.52
N ARG A 213 13.50 -31.36 11.24
CA ARG A 213 14.74 -31.72 10.54
C ARG A 213 15.40 -30.45 9.99
N PHE A 214 16.59 -30.15 10.44
CA PHE A 214 17.50 -29.14 9.89
C PHE A 214 18.49 -29.81 8.93
N ALA A 215 19.35 -29.01 8.27
CA ALA A 215 20.36 -29.56 7.35
C ALA A 215 21.36 -30.51 8.03
N ASP A 216 21.71 -30.25 9.28
CA ASP A 216 22.78 -30.92 10.04
C ASP A 216 22.29 -31.63 11.33
N SER A 217 21.03 -31.46 11.70
CA SER A 217 20.49 -31.93 12.98
C SER A 217 18.99 -32.15 12.92
N THR A 218 18.47 -32.85 13.92
CA THR A 218 17.03 -33.01 14.16
C THR A 218 16.71 -32.61 15.58
N ARG A 219 15.61 -31.85 15.76
CA ARG A 219 15.13 -31.43 17.07
C ARG A 219 13.74 -32.00 17.31
N GLU A 220 13.54 -32.70 18.40
CA GLU A 220 12.23 -33.16 18.82
C GLU A 220 11.39 -32.00 19.38
N VAL A 221 10.09 -31.99 19.07
CA VAL A 221 9.09 -31.09 19.60
C VAL A 221 8.09 -31.87 20.41
N GLU A 222 7.92 -31.49 21.67
CA GLU A 222 7.01 -32.18 22.57
C GLU A 222 5.56 -32.03 22.11
N ARG A 223 4.86 -33.14 21.93
CA ARG A 223 3.44 -33.15 21.57
C ARG A 223 2.58 -32.74 22.77
N ARG A 224 2.04 -31.51 22.72
CA ARG A 224 1.23 -30.89 23.79
C ARG A 224 -0.23 -30.74 23.40
N SER A 225 -0.54 -30.91 22.12
CA SER A 225 -1.88 -30.73 21.55
C SER A 225 -2.18 -31.81 20.50
N LYS A 226 -3.38 -31.75 19.93
CA LYS A 226 -3.74 -32.58 18.76
C LYS A 226 -3.36 -31.94 17.42
N TYR A 227 -2.74 -30.77 17.44
CA TYR A 227 -2.39 -29.98 16.26
C TYR A 227 -0.89 -29.70 16.24
N GLU A 228 -0.21 -30.22 15.26
CA GLU A 228 1.24 -30.09 15.06
C GLU A 228 1.70 -28.64 14.93
N ASP A 229 0.94 -27.81 14.19
CA ASP A 229 1.20 -26.39 14.03
C ASP A 229 1.11 -25.61 15.36
N LEU A 230 0.24 -26.05 16.27
CA LEU A 230 0.11 -25.47 17.60
C LEU A 230 1.25 -25.93 18.52
N ASP A 231 1.71 -27.16 18.41
CA ASP A 231 2.79 -27.67 19.24
C ASP A 231 4.10 -26.90 19.01
N LEU A 232 4.39 -26.50 17.77
CA LEU A 232 5.51 -25.60 17.43
C LEU A 232 5.41 -24.23 18.13
N VAL A 233 4.21 -23.67 18.21
CA VAL A 233 3.98 -22.38 18.92
C VAL A 233 4.17 -22.57 20.43
N LEU A 234 3.57 -23.62 21.01
CA LEU A 234 3.66 -23.90 22.45
C LEU A 234 5.10 -24.17 22.89
N ASP A 235 5.87 -24.90 22.07
CA ASP A 235 7.30 -25.14 22.26
C ASP A 235 8.10 -23.84 22.30
N THR A 236 7.91 -22.97 21.30
CA THR A 236 8.61 -21.67 21.24
C THR A 236 8.27 -20.76 22.40
N VAL A 237 6.98 -20.71 22.79
CA VAL A 237 6.55 -19.85 23.90
C VAL A 237 7.04 -20.39 25.23
N ALA A 238 7.15 -21.71 25.41
CA ALA A 238 7.75 -22.31 26.59
C ALA A 238 9.23 -21.94 26.75
N GLU A 239 9.95 -21.73 25.65
CA GLU A 239 11.32 -21.19 25.62
C GLU A 239 11.39 -19.66 25.81
N GLY A 240 10.27 -18.99 26.03
CA GLY A 240 10.18 -17.52 26.17
C GLY A 240 10.14 -16.75 24.84
N GLY A 241 10.10 -17.45 23.71
CA GLY A 241 10.07 -16.85 22.37
C GLY A 241 8.70 -16.35 21.92
N GLN A 242 8.68 -15.78 20.72
CA GLN A 242 7.48 -15.37 19.98
C GLN A 242 7.46 -16.06 18.62
N CYS A 243 6.25 -16.31 18.09
CA CYS A 243 6.05 -16.95 16.80
C CYS A 243 5.31 -16.06 15.81
N LEU A 244 5.76 -16.10 14.55
CA LEU A 244 4.96 -15.70 13.38
C LEU A 244 4.54 -16.96 12.62
N VAL A 245 3.26 -17.11 12.30
CA VAL A 245 2.72 -18.26 11.57
C VAL A 245 2.09 -17.79 10.28
N PHE A 246 2.70 -18.14 9.14
CA PHE A 246 2.21 -17.78 7.82
C PHE A 246 1.26 -18.83 7.28
N VAL A 247 0.10 -18.37 6.82
CA VAL A 247 -1.00 -19.20 6.30
C VAL A 247 -1.54 -18.65 5.00
N SER A 248 -2.14 -19.51 4.17
CA SER A 248 -2.57 -19.19 2.81
C SER A 248 -3.80 -18.28 2.72
N SER A 249 -4.60 -18.18 3.78
CA SER A 249 -5.86 -17.42 3.73
C SER A 249 -6.18 -16.72 5.06
N ARG A 250 -7.00 -15.66 4.98
CA ARG A 250 -7.51 -14.93 6.15
C ARG A 250 -8.27 -15.83 7.11
N LYS A 251 -9.15 -16.70 6.59
CA LYS A 251 -9.90 -17.68 7.39
C LYS A 251 -8.97 -18.63 8.16
N ASN A 252 -7.87 -19.04 7.52
CA ASN A 252 -6.87 -19.87 8.16
C ASN A 252 -6.15 -19.10 9.26
N ALA A 253 -5.85 -17.80 9.06
CA ALA A 253 -5.23 -16.97 10.10
C ALA A 253 -6.13 -16.82 11.33
N GLU A 254 -7.40 -16.49 11.14
CA GLU A 254 -8.38 -16.39 12.22
C GLU A 254 -8.59 -17.72 12.97
N ALA A 255 -8.75 -18.82 12.21
CA ALA A 255 -8.95 -20.15 12.79
C ALA A 255 -7.72 -20.60 13.59
N PHE A 256 -6.52 -20.34 13.07
CA PHE A 256 -5.29 -20.66 13.78
C PHE A 256 -5.13 -19.81 15.05
N ALA A 257 -5.36 -18.50 14.98
CA ALA A 257 -5.26 -17.62 16.14
C ALA A 257 -6.22 -18.01 17.27
N LYS A 258 -7.45 -18.41 16.93
CA LYS A 258 -8.41 -18.95 17.92
C LYS A 258 -7.88 -20.21 18.61
N ARG A 259 -7.26 -21.13 17.84
CA ARG A 259 -6.63 -22.33 18.41
C ARG A 259 -5.42 -21.98 19.28
N ALA A 260 -4.55 -21.10 18.79
CA ALA A 260 -3.37 -20.65 19.54
C ALA A 260 -3.76 -19.95 20.85
N ALA A 261 -4.76 -19.09 20.83
CA ALA A 261 -5.31 -18.46 22.03
C ALA A 261 -5.81 -19.49 23.05
N SER A 262 -6.55 -20.50 22.58
CA SER A 262 -7.05 -21.59 23.44
C SER A 262 -5.96 -22.49 24.01
N GLY A 263 -4.82 -22.61 23.32
CA GLY A 263 -3.65 -23.38 23.77
C GLY A 263 -2.74 -22.58 24.72
N LEU A 264 -2.46 -21.33 24.41
CA LEU A 264 -1.54 -20.46 25.16
C LEU A 264 -2.10 -20.05 26.52
N LYS A 265 -3.33 -19.54 26.58
CA LYS A 265 -4.03 -19.12 27.81
C LYS A 265 -3.21 -18.15 28.68
N LEU A 266 -2.51 -17.21 28.07
CA LEU A 266 -1.59 -16.26 28.71
C LEU A 266 -2.31 -15.03 29.28
N ALA A 267 -3.52 -15.18 29.79
CA ALA A 267 -4.31 -14.06 30.29
C ALA A 267 -3.57 -13.26 31.39
N ASN A 268 -3.37 -11.96 31.13
CA ASN A 268 -2.79 -11.02 32.08
C ASN A 268 -3.39 -9.59 31.88
N PRO A 269 -3.23 -8.66 32.84
CA PRO A 269 -3.80 -7.31 32.77
C PRO A 269 -3.34 -6.50 31.53
N ILE A 270 -2.11 -6.71 31.05
CA ILE A 270 -1.57 -5.97 29.90
C ILE A 270 -2.28 -6.43 28.63
N LEU A 271 -2.41 -7.74 28.42
CA LEU A 271 -3.15 -8.33 27.29
C LEU A 271 -4.64 -7.92 27.33
N ALA A 272 -5.24 -7.86 28.53
CA ALA A 272 -6.60 -7.36 28.70
C ALA A 272 -6.70 -5.89 28.22
N GLY A 273 -5.72 -5.04 28.53
CA GLY A 273 -5.69 -3.65 28.06
C GLY A 273 -5.59 -3.52 26.54
N TYR A 274 -4.81 -4.38 25.85
CA TYR A 274 -4.78 -4.44 24.39
C TYR A 274 -6.11 -4.93 23.81
N ALA A 275 -6.72 -5.94 24.40
CA ALA A 275 -8.02 -6.46 24.00
C ALA A 275 -9.13 -5.41 24.14
N ASP A 276 -9.10 -4.61 25.22
CA ASP A 276 -10.08 -3.52 25.44
C ASP A 276 -9.91 -2.38 24.44
N LYS A 277 -8.67 -2.02 24.08
CA LYS A 277 -8.40 -1.05 23.00
C LYS A 277 -9.00 -1.53 21.67
N ILE A 278 -8.83 -2.81 21.33
CA ILE A 278 -9.42 -3.40 20.13
C ILE A 278 -10.96 -3.36 20.23
N ARG A 279 -11.56 -3.81 21.35
CA ARG A 279 -13.03 -3.81 21.54
C ARG A 279 -13.64 -2.42 21.41
N SER A 280 -12.97 -1.40 21.94
CA SER A 280 -13.48 -0.01 21.87
C SER A 280 -13.49 0.54 20.45
N ASN A 281 -12.65 0.02 19.57
CA ASN A 281 -12.54 0.40 18.16
C ASN A 281 -13.26 -0.60 17.22
N ALA A 282 -13.58 -1.81 17.73
CA ALA A 282 -14.17 -2.87 16.90
C ALA A 282 -15.64 -2.60 16.60
N ALA A 283 -15.93 -2.31 15.34
CA ALA A 283 -17.29 -2.24 14.81
C ALA A 283 -17.82 -3.60 14.32
N THR A 284 -16.97 -4.63 14.26
CA THR A 284 -17.25 -5.90 13.59
C THR A 284 -17.04 -7.12 14.49
N ASP A 285 -17.66 -8.26 14.11
CA ASP A 285 -17.43 -9.57 14.75
C ASP A 285 -15.97 -10.02 14.63
N MET A 286 -15.31 -9.66 13.53
CA MET A 286 -13.88 -9.92 13.33
C MET A 286 -13.04 -9.23 14.40
N GLY A 287 -13.27 -7.94 14.66
CA GLY A 287 -12.57 -7.20 15.70
C GLY A 287 -12.87 -7.74 17.11
N ARG A 288 -14.11 -8.15 17.40
CA ARG A 288 -14.48 -8.83 18.65
C ARG A 288 -13.73 -10.16 18.82
N THR A 289 -13.61 -10.93 17.75
CA THR A 289 -12.83 -12.18 17.72
C THR A 289 -11.36 -11.93 17.96
N LEU A 290 -10.78 -10.91 17.30
CA LEU A 290 -9.39 -10.52 17.49
C LEU A 290 -9.10 -10.15 18.95
N ALA A 291 -9.96 -9.32 19.56
CA ALA A 291 -9.83 -8.95 20.95
C ALA A 291 -9.85 -10.17 21.90
N ALA A 292 -10.70 -11.16 21.62
CA ALA A 292 -10.75 -12.38 22.39
C ALA A 292 -9.45 -13.22 22.28
N CYS A 293 -8.86 -13.28 21.09
CA CYS A 293 -7.57 -13.94 20.88
C CYS A 293 -6.43 -13.20 21.60
N VAL A 294 -6.36 -11.87 21.46
CA VAL A 294 -5.33 -11.02 22.07
C VAL A 294 -5.35 -11.13 23.59
N ALA A 295 -6.52 -11.20 24.21
CA ALA A 295 -6.66 -11.42 25.65
C ALA A 295 -6.00 -12.70 26.16
N GLN A 296 -5.70 -13.66 25.28
CA GLN A 296 -5.06 -14.95 25.58
C GLN A 296 -3.63 -15.06 25.00
N GLY A 297 -3.07 -13.97 24.45
CA GLY A 297 -1.68 -13.91 23.97
C GLY A 297 -1.48 -14.31 22.51
N ALA A 298 -2.54 -14.54 21.73
CA ALA A 298 -2.48 -14.79 20.29
C ALA A 298 -3.22 -13.73 19.50
N ALA A 299 -2.83 -13.53 18.24
CA ALA A 299 -3.53 -12.63 17.32
C ALA A 299 -3.54 -13.18 15.89
N PHE A 300 -4.40 -12.62 15.05
CA PHE A 300 -4.28 -12.76 13.60
C PHE A 300 -4.05 -11.39 12.97
N HIS A 301 -3.38 -11.41 11.80
CA HIS A 301 -3.05 -10.18 11.07
C HIS A 301 -3.21 -10.41 9.57
N HIS A 302 -4.04 -9.61 8.92
CA HIS A 302 -4.25 -9.62 7.47
C HIS A 302 -4.92 -8.31 7.00
N ALA A 303 -4.92 -8.07 5.70
CA ALA A 303 -5.45 -6.84 5.10
C ALA A 303 -6.95 -6.57 5.39
N GLY A 304 -7.72 -7.62 5.76
CA GLY A 304 -9.13 -7.48 6.13
C GLY A 304 -9.38 -6.80 7.48
N LEU A 305 -8.37 -6.65 8.34
CA LEU A 305 -8.48 -5.92 9.60
C LEU A 305 -8.47 -4.41 9.38
N ALA A 306 -9.16 -3.66 10.25
CA ALA A 306 -9.05 -2.21 10.28
C ALA A 306 -7.60 -1.77 10.62
N ARG A 307 -7.22 -0.58 10.12
CA ARG A 307 -5.84 -0.06 10.32
C ARG A 307 -5.45 0.02 11.79
N GLU A 308 -6.35 0.49 12.63
CA GLU A 308 -6.08 0.65 14.06
C GLU A 308 -5.95 -0.71 14.78
N GLU A 309 -6.76 -1.70 14.40
CA GLU A 309 -6.65 -3.06 14.92
C GLU A 309 -5.29 -3.68 14.61
N ARG A 310 -4.82 -3.52 13.36
CA ARG A 310 -3.48 -3.98 12.94
C ARG A 310 -2.39 -3.32 13.78
N ARG A 311 -2.44 -1.98 13.93
CA ARG A 311 -1.47 -1.21 14.72
C ARG A 311 -1.39 -1.67 16.18
N ILE A 312 -2.54 -1.97 16.81
CA ILE A 312 -2.57 -2.46 18.20
C ILE A 312 -1.93 -3.85 18.30
N VAL A 313 -2.19 -4.76 17.37
CA VAL A 313 -1.57 -6.10 17.32
C VAL A 313 -0.06 -5.99 17.15
N GLU A 314 0.39 -5.17 16.22
CA GLU A 314 1.82 -4.93 15.94
C GLU A 314 2.55 -4.39 17.15
N GLN A 315 1.97 -3.40 17.83
CA GLN A 315 2.52 -2.84 19.06
C GLN A 315 2.62 -3.90 20.16
N GLY A 316 1.54 -4.64 20.43
CA GLY A 316 1.54 -5.68 21.46
C GLY A 316 2.53 -6.81 21.17
N PHE A 317 2.83 -7.09 19.90
CA PHE A 317 3.86 -8.08 19.52
C PHE A 317 5.28 -7.51 19.70
N ARG A 318 5.55 -6.27 19.25
CA ARG A 318 6.86 -5.60 19.48
C ARG A 318 7.21 -5.51 20.96
N GLU A 319 6.23 -5.26 21.82
CA GLU A 319 6.41 -5.22 23.28
C GLU A 319 6.47 -6.60 23.94
N GLY A 320 6.44 -7.67 23.13
CA GLY A 320 6.56 -9.05 23.62
C GLY A 320 5.34 -9.57 24.38
N GLN A 321 4.22 -8.85 24.40
CA GLN A 321 3.01 -9.27 25.11
C GLN A 321 2.23 -10.33 24.32
N ILE A 322 1.97 -10.08 23.04
CA ILE A 322 1.39 -11.06 22.13
C ILE A 322 2.50 -12.05 21.74
N LYS A 323 2.27 -13.36 21.95
CA LYS A 323 3.29 -14.40 21.75
C LYS A 323 3.20 -15.07 20.38
N ALA A 324 2.02 -15.09 19.77
CA ALA A 324 1.82 -15.69 18.46
C ALA A 324 0.95 -14.82 17.57
N ILE A 325 1.39 -14.57 16.33
CA ILE A 325 0.58 -13.96 15.29
C ILE A 325 0.44 -14.93 14.12
N ALA A 326 -0.81 -15.23 13.74
CA ALA A 326 -1.11 -15.90 12.48
C ALA A 326 -1.38 -14.85 11.38
N SER A 327 -0.67 -14.94 10.27
CA SER A 327 -0.75 -13.92 9.21
C SER A 327 -0.78 -14.51 7.81
N THR A 328 -1.34 -13.75 6.87
CA THR A 328 -1.10 -13.96 5.44
C THR A 328 0.29 -13.40 5.07
N PRO A 329 0.88 -13.84 3.92
CA PRO A 329 2.22 -13.40 3.50
C PRO A 329 2.42 -11.88 3.37
N THR A 330 1.35 -11.12 3.23
CA THR A 330 1.39 -9.64 3.16
C THR A 330 2.06 -8.97 4.36
N LEU A 331 2.09 -9.64 5.53
CA LEU A 331 2.83 -9.14 6.70
C LEU A 331 4.35 -9.21 6.48
N ALA A 332 4.82 -10.24 5.80
CA ALA A 332 6.25 -10.42 5.57
C ALA A 332 6.86 -9.29 4.71
N ALA A 333 6.11 -8.77 3.75
CA ALA A 333 6.56 -7.73 2.82
C ALA A 333 6.46 -6.29 3.38
N GLY A 334 5.72 -6.07 4.49
CA GLY A 334 5.32 -4.69 4.83
C GLY A 334 5.70 -4.19 6.21
N LEU A 335 6.15 -5.03 7.14
CA LEU A 335 6.35 -4.64 8.55
C LEU A 335 7.57 -5.30 9.16
N ASN A 336 8.31 -4.55 9.98
CA ASN A 336 9.45 -5.08 10.72
C ASN A 336 8.97 -5.70 12.05
N LEU A 337 8.51 -6.95 12.00
CA LEU A 337 8.13 -7.75 13.16
C LEU A 337 8.97 -9.04 13.20
N PRO A 338 10.15 -9.01 13.83
CA PRO A 338 10.94 -10.24 13.98
C PRO A 338 10.39 -11.13 15.10
N ALA A 339 10.54 -12.44 14.95
CA ALA A 339 10.12 -13.44 15.92
C ALA A 339 11.24 -14.48 16.17
N ARG A 340 11.22 -15.15 17.31
CA ARG A 340 12.15 -16.25 17.59
C ARG A 340 11.98 -17.39 16.57
N ARG A 341 10.72 -17.76 16.27
CA ARG A 341 10.39 -18.78 15.27
C ARG A 341 9.36 -18.26 14.26
N VAL A 342 9.63 -18.51 13.00
CA VAL A 342 8.71 -18.33 11.88
C VAL A 342 8.23 -19.72 11.43
N ILE A 343 6.93 -19.90 11.30
CA ILE A 343 6.31 -21.13 10.85
C ILE A 343 5.59 -20.85 9.54
N VAL A 344 6.07 -21.41 8.44
CA VAL A 344 5.39 -21.38 7.14
C VAL A 344 4.51 -22.61 7.05
N ARG A 345 3.28 -22.47 7.55
CA ARG A 345 2.33 -23.60 7.64
C ARG A 345 1.79 -23.98 6.27
N ASP A 346 1.41 -22.96 5.48
CA ASP A 346 0.82 -23.16 4.16
C ASP A 346 1.79 -22.57 3.10
N TYR A 347 2.53 -23.44 2.41
CA TYR A 347 3.40 -23.06 1.30
C TYR A 347 2.71 -23.10 -0.06
N LEU A 348 1.43 -23.49 -0.10
CA LEU A 348 0.56 -23.43 -1.27
C LEU A 348 -0.48 -22.33 -1.10
N ARG A 349 -0.70 -21.54 -2.17
CA ARG A 349 -1.77 -20.52 -2.21
C ARG A 349 -2.66 -20.72 -3.43
N PHE A 350 -3.90 -20.29 -3.34
CA PHE A 350 -4.83 -20.31 -4.48
C PHE A 350 -4.54 -19.12 -5.41
N ASN A 351 -4.32 -19.43 -6.69
CA ASN A 351 -4.26 -18.48 -7.80
C ASN A 351 -5.46 -18.72 -8.73
N ALA A 352 -6.21 -17.68 -9.05
CA ALA A 352 -7.47 -17.80 -9.81
C ALA A 352 -7.30 -18.39 -11.22
N GLY A 353 -6.07 -18.30 -11.81
CA GLY A 353 -5.79 -18.85 -13.15
C GLY A 353 -5.17 -20.25 -13.15
N GLU A 354 -4.53 -20.66 -12.04
CA GLU A 354 -3.66 -21.85 -11.98
C GLU A 354 -4.06 -22.84 -10.87
N GLY A 355 -5.00 -22.46 -9.98
CA GLY A 355 -5.39 -23.28 -8.84
C GLY A 355 -4.45 -23.13 -7.64
N MET A 356 -4.11 -24.24 -6.96
CA MET A 356 -3.16 -24.24 -5.83
C MET A 356 -1.74 -24.26 -6.36
N VAL A 357 -1.00 -23.16 -6.15
CA VAL A 357 0.39 -22.99 -6.59
C VAL A 357 1.33 -22.81 -5.40
N PRO A 358 2.59 -23.30 -5.49
CA PRO A 358 3.61 -23.03 -4.48
C PRO A 358 3.89 -21.51 -4.37
N ILE A 359 4.18 -21.04 -3.16
CA ILE A 359 4.70 -19.68 -3.00
C ILE A 359 6.10 -19.58 -3.60
N PRO A 360 6.51 -18.41 -4.15
CA PRO A 360 7.89 -18.22 -4.62
C PRO A 360 8.92 -18.41 -3.50
N VAL A 361 10.14 -18.86 -3.84
CA VAL A 361 11.26 -18.99 -2.90
C VAL A 361 11.60 -17.65 -2.25
N ARG A 362 11.54 -16.57 -3.03
CA ARG A 362 11.72 -15.20 -2.53
C ARG A 362 10.72 -14.84 -1.41
N GLU A 363 9.44 -15.21 -1.57
CA GLU A 363 8.41 -14.98 -0.56
C GLU A 363 8.70 -15.81 0.72
N TYR A 364 9.08 -17.08 0.55
CA TYR A 364 9.56 -17.89 1.66
C TYR A 364 10.75 -17.25 2.38
N ARG A 365 11.77 -16.79 1.66
CA ARG A 365 12.95 -16.14 2.24
C ARG A 365 12.62 -14.82 2.96
N GLN A 366 11.66 -14.06 2.48
CA GLN A 366 11.15 -12.88 3.20
C GLN A 366 10.48 -13.25 4.52
N MET A 367 9.70 -14.34 4.53
CA MET A 367 9.11 -14.87 5.77
C MET A 367 10.18 -15.42 6.71
N ALA A 368 11.06 -16.29 6.22
CA ALA A 368 12.17 -16.88 6.98
C ALA A 368 13.11 -15.80 7.54
N GLY A 369 13.31 -14.73 6.77
CA GLY A 369 14.09 -13.56 7.17
C GLY A 369 13.61 -12.86 8.43
N ARG A 370 12.35 -13.07 8.85
CA ARG A 370 11.79 -12.55 10.10
C ARG A 370 12.17 -13.39 11.33
N ALA A 371 12.82 -14.54 11.16
CA ALA A 371 13.26 -15.38 12.26
C ALA A 371 14.56 -14.84 12.89
N GLY A 372 14.57 -14.76 14.23
CA GLY A 372 15.67 -14.26 15.04
C GLY A 372 15.58 -12.76 15.33
N ARG A 373 15.47 -12.41 16.61
CA ARG A 373 15.49 -11.01 17.09
C ARG A 373 16.89 -10.65 17.56
N PRO A 374 17.57 -9.68 16.92
CA PRO A 374 18.89 -9.24 17.38
C PRO A 374 18.87 -8.87 18.87
N HIS A 375 19.93 -9.25 19.59
CA HIS A 375 20.11 -9.02 21.02
C HIS A 375 19.12 -9.73 21.98
N LEU A 376 18.11 -10.41 21.47
CA LEU A 376 17.10 -11.12 22.27
C LEU A 376 17.16 -12.63 22.10
N ASP A 377 17.36 -13.10 20.89
CA ASP A 377 17.36 -14.52 20.57
C ASP A 377 18.76 -15.03 20.23
N PRO A 378 19.18 -16.19 20.73
CA PRO A 378 20.48 -16.79 20.41
C PRO A 378 20.56 -17.28 18.95
N TYR A 379 19.44 -17.65 18.37
CA TYR A 379 19.24 -18.05 16.97
C TYR A 379 17.77 -17.85 16.56
N GLY A 380 17.49 -17.76 15.27
CA GLY A 380 16.16 -17.77 14.69
C GLY A 380 15.85 -19.11 14.04
N GLU A 381 14.59 -19.52 14.04
CA GLU A 381 14.15 -20.73 13.33
C GLU A 381 13.06 -20.41 12.32
N ALA A 382 13.26 -20.87 11.08
CA ALA A 382 12.21 -20.85 10.04
C ALA A 382 11.82 -22.29 9.71
N VAL A 383 10.54 -22.62 9.90
CA VAL A 383 10.06 -24.01 9.85
C VAL A 383 8.91 -24.14 8.86
N LEU A 384 9.09 -24.98 7.83
CA LEU A 384 8.03 -25.46 6.95
C LEU A 384 7.36 -26.68 7.55
N ILE A 385 6.09 -26.93 7.25
CA ILE A 385 5.36 -28.10 7.75
C ILE A 385 5.09 -29.07 6.60
N ALA A 386 5.66 -30.29 6.68
CA ALA A 386 5.41 -31.38 5.75
C ALA A 386 4.26 -32.28 6.24
N LYS A 387 3.55 -32.89 5.29
CA LYS A 387 2.44 -33.83 5.56
C LYS A 387 2.84 -35.29 5.33
N SER A 388 3.97 -35.54 4.68
CA SER A 388 4.56 -36.87 4.49
C SER A 388 6.07 -36.77 4.52
N GLU A 389 6.75 -37.91 4.65
CA GLU A 389 8.21 -37.99 4.70
C GLU A 389 8.84 -37.58 3.37
N GLU A 390 8.23 -37.95 2.23
CA GLU A 390 8.71 -37.55 0.90
C GLU A 390 8.66 -36.03 0.73
N MET A 391 7.62 -35.39 1.27
CA MET A 391 7.48 -33.95 1.22
C MET A 391 8.56 -33.21 2.02
N VAL A 392 9.19 -33.85 3.02
CA VAL A 392 10.30 -33.23 3.76
C VAL A 392 11.47 -32.95 2.83
N ASP A 393 11.89 -33.94 2.01
CA ASP A 393 12.98 -33.77 1.06
C ASP A 393 12.60 -32.77 -0.04
N GLU A 394 11.36 -32.85 -0.56
CA GLU A 394 10.85 -31.90 -1.55
C GLU A 394 10.91 -30.44 -1.05
N LEU A 395 10.50 -30.18 0.21
CA LEU A 395 10.53 -28.83 0.79
C LEU A 395 11.96 -28.34 1.06
N PHE A 396 12.89 -29.24 1.39
CA PHE A 396 14.31 -28.89 1.46
C PHE A 396 14.83 -28.43 0.11
N ASP A 397 14.58 -29.21 -0.94
CA ASP A 397 15.09 -28.90 -2.28
C ASP A 397 14.44 -27.66 -2.89
N CYS A 398 13.11 -27.51 -2.71
CA CYS A 398 12.36 -26.42 -3.34
C CYS A 398 12.47 -25.06 -2.62
N TYR A 399 12.82 -25.03 -1.32
CA TYR A 399 12.83 -23.79 -0.53
C TYR A 399 14.14 -23.53 0.18
N ILE A 400 14.63 -24.46 0.98
CA ILE A 400 15.81 -24.24 1.83
C ILE A 400 17.07 -24.24 0.98
N GLY A 401 17.23 -25.24 0.11
CA GLY A 401 18.36 -25.39 -0.82
C GLY A 401 18.22 -24.63 -2.13
N ALA A 402 17.02 -24.13 -2.44
CA ALA A 402 16.76 -23.47 -3.71
C ALA A 402 17.44 -22.10 -3.82
N PRO A 403 17.98 -21.72 -5.00
CA PRO A 403 18.44 -20.37 -5.24
C PRO A 403 17.25 -19.39 -5.23
N ALA A 404 17.51 -18.11 -4.94
CA ALA A 404 16.50 -17.06 -5.11
C ALA A 404 16.15 -16.91 -6.60
N GLU A 405 14.90 -16.57 -6.91
CA GLU A 405 14.48 -16.31 -8.28
C GLU A 405 15.10 -15.03 -8.82
N ASP A 406 15.25 -15.00 -10.14
CA ASP A 406 15.65 -13.80 -10.88
C ASP A 406 14.55 -12.75 -10.82
N VAL A 407 14.95 -11.51 -10.70
CA VAL A 407 14.08 -10.34 -10.83
C VAL A 407 13.93 -9.99 -12.30
N ARG A 408 12.69 -9.82 -12.77
CA ARG A 408 12.38 -9.48 -14.16
C ARG A 408 11.57 -8.21 -14.26
N SER A 409 11.81 -7.44 -15.33
CA SER A 409 11.01 -6.27 -15.64
C SER A 409 9.55 -6.64 -15.91
N ARG A 410 8.63 -5.77 -15.49
CA ARG A 410 7.19 -5.85 -15.77
C ARG A 410 6.73 -4.84 -16.82
N CYS A 411 7.64 -4.11 -17.44
CA CYS A 411 7.33 -3.10 -18.46
C CYS A 411 6.83 -3.67 -19.79
N ALA A 412 6.88 -4.98 -20.03
CA ALA A 412 6.32 -5.59 -21.24
C ALA A 412 4.78 -5.50 -21.32
N ASN A 413 4.08 -5.20 -20.23
CA ASN A 413 2.62 -5.12 -20.21
C ASN A 413 2.13 -3.82 -20.88
N GLU A 414 1.45 -3.92 -22.02
CA GLU A 414 0.91 -2.78 -22.79
C GLU A 414 -0.01 -1.88 -21.96
N ALA A 415 -0.76 -2.45 -21.03
CA ALA A 415 -1.62 -1.72 -20.12
C ALA A 415 -0.84 -0.71 -19.28
N VAL A 416 0.28 -1.16 -18.72
CA VAL A 416 1.17 -0.34 -17.91
C VAL A 416 1.92 0.66 -18.79
N LEU A 417 2.41 0.23 -19.97
CA LEU A 417 3.05 1.10 -20.93
C LEU A 417 2.15 2.27 -21.34
N CYS A 418 0.85 2.05 -21.52
CA CYS A 418 -0.10 3.08 -21.91
C CYS A 418 -0.10 4.27 -20.94
N THR A 419 -0.18 3.99 -19.65
CA THR A 419 -0.15 5.01 -18.59
C THR A 419 1.19 5.77 -18.57
N HIS A 420 2.30 5.06 -18.73
CA HIS A 420 3.63 5.67 -18.65
C HIS A 420 4.01 6.43 -19.92
N ILE A 421 3.67 5.95 -21.11
CA ILE A 421 3.92 6.65 -22.36
C ILE A 421 3.12 7.96 -22.44
N LEU A 422 1.82 7.93 -22.06
CA LEU A 422 1.05 9.16 -21.93
C LEU A 422 1.70 10.15 -20.98
N SER A 423 2.21 9.65 -19.84
CA SER A 423 2.92 10.47 -18.86
C SER A 423 4.21 11.09 -19.42
N LEU A 424 5.01 10.33 -20.21
CA LEU A 424 6.22 10.86 -20.84
C LEU A 424 5.89 12.03 -21.78
N ILE A 425 4.87 11.88 -22.62
CA ILE A 425 4.44 12.91 -23.57
C ILE A 425 3.86 14.11 -22.82
N ALA A 426 2.93 13.90 -21.88
CA ALA A 426 2.27 14.97 -21.13
C ALA A 426 3.22 15.81 -20.26
N THR A 427 4.34 15.21 -19.81
CA THR A 427 5.36 15.89 -19.01
C THR A 427 6.55 16.40 -19.82
N ASN A 428 6.54 16.19 -21.14
CA ASN A 428 7.61 16.57 -22.08
C ASN A 428 8.96 15.86 -21.83
N PHE A 429 8.94 14.64 -21.26
CA PHE A 429 10.13 13.77 -21.24
C PHE A 429 10.45 13.20 -22.63
N ALA A 430 9.42 13.04 -23.48
CA ALA A 430 9.56 12.62 -24.86
C ALA A 430 8.51 13.34 -25.72
N ARG A 431 8.92 13.85 -26.88
CA ARG A 431 8.10 14.59 -27.84
C ARG A 431 8.03 13.95 -29.22
N GLU A 432 8.82 12.93 -29.47
CA GLU A 432 8.85 12.18 -30.72
C GLU A 432 8.80 10.68 -30.43
N THR A 433 8.33 9.90 -31.40
CA THR A 433 8.33 8.44 -31.25
C THR A 433 9.74 7.88 -31.01
N GLY A 434 10.78 8.49 -31.63
CA GLY A 434 12.18 8.14 -31.40
C GLY A 434 12.63 8.40 -29.96
N GLU A 435 12.22 9.52 -29.38
CA GLU A 435 12.54 9.87 -27.99
C GLU A 435 11.82 8.94 -26.99
N VAL A 436 10.57 8.54 -27.26
CA VAL A 436 9.87 7.53 -26.45
C VAL A 436 10.63 6.22 -26.44
N LEU A 437 11.07 5.76 -27.63
CA LEU A 437 11.86 4.53 -27.76
C LEU A 437 13.21 4.66 -27.07
N GLY A 438 13.93 5.78 -27.27
CA GLY A 438 15.20 6.04 -26.61
C GLY A 438 15.09 6.12 -25.08
N PHE A 439 13.97 6.65 -24.55
CA PHE A 439 13.71 6.61 -23.11
C PHE A 439 13.52 5.17 -22.63
N MET A 440 12.80 4.35 -23.39
CA MET A 440 12.58 2.93 -23.07
C MET A 440 13.87 2.10 -23.09
N ASP A 441 14.87 2.48 -23.89
CA ASP A 441 16.21 1.86 -23.89
C ASP A 441 16.94 2.03 -22.55
N GLY A 442 16.57 3.06 -21.75
CA GLY A 442 17.09 3.28 -20.41
C GLY A 442 16.39 2.48 -19.30
N THR A 443 15.42 1.64 -19.62
CA THR A 443 14.68 0.80 -18.66
C THR A 443 15.39 -0.51 -18.34
N PHE A 444 15.03 -1.14 -17.23
CA PHE A 444 15.52 -2.48 -16.87
C PHE A 444 15.06 -3.54 -17.87
N TYR A 445 13.90 -3.35 -18.48
CA TYR A 445 13.38 -4.20 -19.56
C TYR A 445 14.37 -4.28 -20.74
N ALA A 446 14.84 -3.13 -21.21
CA ALA A 446 15.82 -3.08 -22.29
C ALA A 446 17.19 -3.65 -21.86
N HIS A 447 17.62 -3.37 -20.62
CA HIS A 447 18.87 -3.89 -20.08
C HIS A 447 18.90 -5.42 -20.00
N GLN A 448 17.77 -6.08 -19.71
CA GLN A 448 17.68 -7.55 -19.70
C GLN A 448 17.73 -8.19 -21.08
N GLY A 449 17.87 -7.39 -22.14
CA GLY A 449 18.05 -7.89 -23.49
C GLY A 449 16.81 -8.53 -24.11
N GLU A 450 15.62 -8.25 -23.58
CA GLU A 450 14.37 -8.66 -24.20
C GLU A 450 14.18 -7.96 -25.55
N SER A 451 13.48 -8.63 -26.49
CA SER A 451 13.41 -8.27 -27.90
C SER A 451 13.11 -6.76 -28.13
N PRO A 452 14.05 -5.94 -28.64
CA PRO A 452 13.80 -4.54 -28.98
C PRO A 452 12.65 -4.35 -29.97
N LEU A 453 12.43 -5.36 -30.83
CA LEU A 453 11.31 -5.37 -31.77
C LEU A 453 9.94 -5.53 -31.07
N ALA A 454 9.88 -6.36 -30.03
CA ALA A 454 8.64 -6.53 -29.26
C ALA A 454 8.28 -5.24 -28.52
N LEU A 455 9.26 -4.59 -27.87
CA LEU A 455 9.07 -3.31 -27.21
C LEU A 455 8.63 -2.22 -28.20
N SER A 456 9.32 -2.09 -29.33
CA SER A 456 8.97 -1.11 -30.38
C SER A 456 7.55 -1.32 -30.91
N ARG A 457 7.11 -2.57 -31.08
CA ARG A 457 5.73 -2.88 -31.48
C ARG A 457 4.72 -2.50 -30.40
N ALA A 458 5.01 -2.81 -29.12
CA ALA A 458 4.15 -2.45 -28.01
C ALA A 458 4.01 -0.93 -27.88
N VAL A 459 5.13 -0.20 -27.94
CA VAL A 459 5.11 1.27 -27.93
C VAL A 459 4.25 1.83 -29.06
N ARG A 460 4.39 1.33 -30.30
CA ARG A 460 3.59 1.80 -31.46
C ARG A 460 2.10 1.54 -31.26
N ARG A 461 1.69 0.35 -30.79
CA ARG A 461 0.28 0.05 -30.50
C ARG A 461 -0.29 0.99 -29.42
N VAL A 462 0.49 1.27 -28.38
CA VAL A 462 0.10 2.23 -27.34
C VAL A 462 -0.08 3.62 -27.91
N LEU A 463 0.86 4.11 -28.73
CA LEU A 463 0.73 5.42 -29.37
C LEU A 463 -0.48 5.50 -30.31
N GLU A 464 -0.78 4.42 -31.05
CA GLU A 464 -1.98 4.32 -31.88
C GLU A 464 -3.26 4.42 -31.02
N PHE A 465 -3.37 3.63 -29.96
CA PHE A 465 -4.48 3.74 -29.02
C PHE A 465 -4.65 5.15 -28.43
N LEU A 466 -3.56 5.78 -27.97
CA LEU A 466 -3.62 7.12 -27.39
C LEU A 466 -4.06 8.19 -28.40
N ARG A 467 -3.76 8.01 -29.69
CA ARG A 467 -4.27 8.89 -30.78
C ARG A 467 -5.74 8.63 -31.04
N GLU A 468 -6.15 7.37 -31.16
CA GLU A 468 -7.55 7.00 -31.39
C GLU A 468 -8.46 7.50 -30.25
N ALA A 469 -7.96 7.44 -29.02
CA ALA A 469 -8.63 7.96 -27.81
C ALA A 469 -8.52 9.50 -27.67
N GLU A 470 -7.96 10.21 -28.65
CA GLU A 470 -7.76 11.67 -28.63
C GLU A 470 -6.97 12.19 -27.42
N MET A 471 -6.14 11.35 -26.78
CA MET A 471 -5.30 11.74 -25.64
C MET A 471 -3.99 12.39 -26.07
N ILE A 472 -3.51 12.07 -27.28
CA ILE A 472 -2.35 12.69 -27.91
C ILE A 472 -2.69 13.12 -29.32
N THR A 473 -1.98 14.11 -29.81
CA THR A 473 -2.04 14.58 -31.20
C THR A 473 -0.65 14.69 -31.80
N GLU A 474 -0.54 14.69 -33.12
CA GLU A 474 0.70 14.91 -33.86
C GLU A 474 0.68 16.30 -34.50
N VAL A 475 1.69 17.10 -34.20
CA VAL A 475 1.92 18.43 -34.80
C VAL A 475 3.26 18.36 -35.53
N GLY A 476 3.21 18.05 -36.82
CA GLY A 476 4.41 17.73 -37.61
C GLY A 476 4.99 16.37 -37.19
N GLU A 477 6.23 16.33 -36.67
CA GLU A 477 6.88 15.13 -36.10
C GLU A 477 6.70 15.02 -34.58
N TRP A 478 6.06 16.03 -33.96
CA TRP A 478 5.95 16.12 -32.50
C TRP A 478 4.67 15.50 -31.97
N LEU A 479 4.83 14.74 -30.90
CA LEU A 479 3.73 14.19 -30.09
C LEU A 479 3.40 15.19 -28.98
N GLU A 480 2.14 15.60 -28.90
CA GLU A 480 1.65 16.48 -27.85
C GLU A 480 0.44 15.85 -27.14
N ALA A 481 0.43 15.93 -25.81
CA ALA A 481 -0.76 15.53 -25.06
C ALA A 481 -1.85 16.61 -25.22
N THR A 482 -3.04 16.17 -25.57
CA THR A 482 -4.24 17.03 -25.58
C THR A 482 -4.60 17.48 -24.17
N GLU A 483 -5.56 18.40 -24.03
CA GLU A 483 -6.11 18.77 -22.71
C GLU A 483 -6.65 17.54 -21.97
N TYR A 484 -7.35 16.65 -22.69
CA TYR A 484 -7.84 15.36 -22.18
C TYR A 484 -6.69 14.46 -21.74
N GLY A 485 -5.71 14.16 -22.58
CA GLY A 485 -4.58 13.32 -22.23
C GLY A 485 -3.75 13.90 -21.08
N SER A 486 -3.55 15.22 -21.05
CA SER A 486 -2.87 15.89 -19.95
C SER A 486 -3.64 15.77 -18.63
N LEU A 487 -4.98 15.85 -18.67
CA LEU A 487 -5.83 15.65 -17.50
C LEU A 487 -5.76 14.20 -17.00
N VAL A 488 -5.90 13.21 -17.89
CA VAL A 488 -5.79 11.78 -17.57
C VAL A 488 -4.44 11.47 -16.91
N SER A 489 -3.35 11.98 -17.47
CA SER A 489 -2.02 11.82 -16.90
C SER A 489 -1.91 12.40 -15.48
N ARG A 490 -2.43 13.61 -15.23
CA ARG A 490 -2.40 14.25 -13.90
C ARG A 490 -3.27 13.53 -12.89
N LEU A 491 -4.45 13.04 -13.30
CA LEU A 491 -5.37 12.29 -12.46
C LEU A 491 -4.84 10.90 -12.08
N TYR A 492 -3.78 10.46 -12.72
CA TYR A 492 -3.12 9.16 -12.43
C TYR A 492 -4.06 7.96 -12.65
N ILE A 493 -4.94 8.01 -13.62
CA ILE A 493 -5.81 6.89 -14.01
C ILE A 493 -5.28 6.20 -15.27
N ASP A 494 -5.64 4.93 -15.44
CA ASP A 494 -5.34 4.20 -16.68
C ASP A 494 -6.06 4.90 -17.86
N PRO A 495 -5.34 5.22 -18.96
CA PRO A 495 -5.96 5.81 -20.14
C PRO A 495 -7.15 5.01 -20.68
N ARG A 496 -7.15 3.69 -20.54
CA ARG A 496 -8.26 2.81 -20.95
C ARG A 496 -9.47 2.98 -20.03
N SER A 497 -9.24 3.18 -18.72
CA SER A 497 -10.31 3.53 -17.79
C SER A 497 -10.93 4.87 -18.15
N ALA A 498 -10.10 5.87 -18.45
CA ALA A 498 -10.57 7.19 -18.86
C ALA A 498 -11.42 7.13 -20.13
N GLU A 499 -10.99 6.37 -21.14
CA GLU A 499 -11.71 6.17 -22.40
C GLU A 499 -13.08 5.53 -22.17
N VAL A 500 -13.16 4.44 -21.37
CA VAL A 500 -14.44 3.80 -21.02
C VAL A 500 -15.35 4.77 -20.29
N ILE A 501 -14.84 5.48 -19.29
CA ILE A 501 -15.61 6.45 -18.49
C ILE A 501 -16.18 7.55 -19.37
N VAL A 502 -15.35 8.19 -20.21
CA VAL A 502 -15.76 9.31 -21.07
C VAL A 502 -16.78 8.84 -22.10
N THR A 503 -16.49 7.73 -22.81
CA THR A 503 -17.39 7.19 -23.85
C THR A 503 -18.77 6.86 -23.30
N VAL A 504 -18.84 6.25 -22.12
CA VAL A 504 -20.13 5.90 -21.51
C VAL A 504 -20.84 7.12 -20.95
N MET A 505 -20.15 8.00 -20.22
CA MET A 505 -20.75 9.24 -19.67
C MET A 505 -21.32 10.15 -20.75
N ALA A 506 -20.65 10.29 -21.88
CA ALA A 506 -21.08 11.17 -22.97
C ALA A 506 -22.46 10.74 -23.58
N ARG A 507 -22.80 9.47 -23.47
CA ARG A 507 -24.08 8.91 -23.95
C ARG A 507 -25.21 9.02 -22.94
N GLN A 508 -24.91 9.28 -21.65
CA GLN A 508 -25.91 9.27 -20.59
C GLN A 508 -26.69 10.59 -20.53
N LYS A 509 -28.01 10.48 -20.46
CA LYS A 509 -28.92 11.63 -20.27
C LYS A 509 -29.39 11.77 -18.83
N LYS A 510 -29.37 10.68 -18.07
CA LYS A 510 -29.88 10.61 -16.70
C LYS A 510 -28.83 9.97 -15.80
N TYR A 511 -28.60 10.56 -14.65
CA TYR A 511 -27.73 10.00 -13.62
C TYR A 511 -28.46 8.92 -12.80
N THR A 512 -27.79 7.81 -12.55
CA THR A 512 -28.19 6.77 -11.59
C THR A 512 -26.95 6.35 -10.79
N ASP A 513 -27.08 6.24 -9.46
CA ASP A 513 -25.98 5.91 -8.56
C ASP A 513 -25.34 4.57 -8.94
N ILE A 514 -26.18 3.54 -9.12
CA ILE A 514 -25.70 2.20 -9.44
C ILE A 514 -25.09 2.09 -10.84
N GLY A 515 -25.68 2.79 -11.82
CA GLY A 515 -25.14 2.81 -13.19
C GLY A 515 -23.75 3.46 -13.22
N PHE A 516 -23.58 4.54 -12.50
CA PHE A 516 -22.28 5.21 -12.39
C PHE A 516 -21.24 4.37 -11.61
N LEU A 517 -21.60 3.82 -10.47
CA LEU A 517 -20.69 2.95 -9.69
C LEU A 517 -20.32 1.68 -10.47
N HIS A 518 -21.28 1.07 -11.20
CA HIS A 518 -21.02 -0.09 -12.04
C HIS A 518 -20.04 0.24 -13.18
N LEU A 519 -20.22 1.40 -13.84
CA LEU A 519 -19.27 1.89 -14.84
C LEU A 519 -17.85 1.93 -14.25
N LEU A 520 -17.65 2.53 -13.08
CA LEU A 520 -16.33 2.62 -12.44
C LEU A 520 -15.78 1.24 -12.08
N CYS A 521 -16.63 0.35 -11.56
CA CYS A 521 -16.22 -1.02 -11.23
C CYS A 521 -15.89 -1.87 -12.46
N SER A 522 -16.29 -1.45 -13.66
CA SER A 522 -15.98 -2.12 -14.92
C SER A 522 -14.67 -1.63 -15.56
N THR A 523 -13.97 -0.69 -14.93
CA THR A 523 -12.70 -0.16 -15.43
C THR A 523 -11.49 -0.97 -14.93
N PRO A 524 -10.36 -0.94 -15.67
CA PRO A 524 -9.11 -1.59 -15.24
C PRO A 524 -8.56 -1.12 -13.89
N ASP A 525 -8.86 0.11 -13.48
CA ASP A 525 -8.37 0.68 -12.21
C ASP A 525 -9.08 0.13 -10.97
N MET A 526 -10.19 -0.61 -11.13
CA MET A 526 -10.96 -1.10 -10.00
C MET A 526 -10.74 -2.59 -9.75
N LEU A 527 -10.34 -2.93 -8.51
CA LEU A 527 -10.30 -4.31 -8.06
C LEU A 527 -11.72 -4.79 -7.75
N THR A 528 -12.16 -5.84 -8.42
CA THR A 528 -13.50 -6.39 -8.29
C THR A 528 -13.57 -7.60 -7.35
N LEU A 529 -14.70 -7.77 -6.69
CA LEU A 529 -14.97 -8.90 -5.79
C LEU A 529 -15.16 -10.20 -6.58
N TYR A 530 -14.69 -11.30 -5.99
CA TYR A 530 -15.01 -12.63 -6.50
C TYR A 530 -16.49 -12.96 -6.30
N VAL A 531 -17.10 -13.56 -7.33
CA VAL A 531 -18.51 -13.98 -7.31
C VAL A 531 -18.60 -15.45 -6.92
N ARG A 532 -19.44 -15.76 -5.92
CA ARG A 532 -19.75 -17.12 -5.46
C ARG A 532 -21.08 -17.56 -6.04
N ARG A 533 -21.38 -18.84 -5.98
CA ARG A 533 -22.69 -19.37 -6.45
C ARG A 533 -23.89 -18.70 -5.77
N ASP A 534 -23.78 -18.44 -4.47
CA ASP A 534 -24.86 -17.81 -3.70
C ASP A 534 -25.09 -16.33 -4.10
N ASP A 535 -24.05 -15.67 -4.61
CA ASP A 535 -24.14 -14.28 -5.08
C ASP A 535 -24.99 -14.17 -6.35
N MET A 536 -24.95 -15.18 -7.22
CA MET A 536 -25.66 -15.18 -8.51
C MET A 536 -27.15 -14.89 -8.36
N TYR A 537 -27.80 -15.49 -7.36
CA TYR A 537 -29.21 -15.23 -7.10
C TYR A 537 -29.50 -13.75 -6.78
N ILE A 538 -28.60 -13.09 -6.05
CA ILE A 538 -28.75 -11.67 -5.69
C ILE A 538 -28.56 -10.82 -6.94
N LEU A 539 -27.56 -11.14 -7.78
CA LEU A 539 -27.26 -10.41 -9.01
C LEU A 539 -28.38 -10.55 -10.03
N ASP A 540 -28.87 -11.77 -10.26
CA ASP A 540 -29.98 -12.04 -11.18
C ASP A 540 -31.26 -11.30 -10.77
N ARG A 541 -31.59 -11.32 -9.47
CA ARG A 541 -32.73 -10.58 -8.94
C ARG A 541 -32.57 -9.08 -9.13
N PHE A 542 -31.38 -8.54 -8.84
CA PHE A 542 -31.10 -7.13 -9.05
C PHE A 542 -31.26 -6.74 -10.52
N LEU A 543 -30.71 -7.54 -11.44
CA LEU A 543 -30.82 -7.30 -12.88
C LEU A 543 -32.26 -7.36 -13.38
N ALA A 544 -33.10 -8.21 -12.81
CA ALA A 544 -34.53 -8.29 -13.18
C ALA A 544 -35.26 -6.98 -12.85
N ASP A 545 -34.91 -6.31 -11.75
CA ASP A 545 -35.60 -5.12 -11.24
C ASP A 545 -34.96 -3.79 -11.71
N HIS A 546 -33.64 -3.77 -11.99
CA HIS A 546 -32.83 -2.55 -12.15
C HIS A 546 -31.97 -2.52 -13.42
N ARG A 547 -32.31 -3.33 -14.43
CA ARG A 547 -31.54 -3.39 -15.67
C ARG A 547 -31.38 -2.02 -16.35
N ASP A 548 -32.43 -1.22 -16.35
CA ASP A 548 -32.49 0.08 -17.01
C ASP A 548 -31.73 1.18 -16.23
N ASP A 549 -31.30 0.91 -14.99
CA ASP A 549 -30.48 1.83 -14.19
C ASP A 549 -28.99 1.70 -14.49
N LEU A 550 -28.56 0.63 -15.17
CA LEU A 550 -27.16 0.41 -15.55
C LEU A 550 -26.79 1.23 -16.79
N TRP A 551 -25.55 1.74 -16.82
CA TRP A 551 -25.03 2.50 -17.95
C TRP A 551 -24.26 1.64 -18.95
N MET A 552 -23.71 0.53 -18.47
CA MET A 552 -23.01 -0.45 -19.30
C MET A 552 -24.02 -1.42 -19.93
N GLU A 553 -23.78 -1.79 -21.19
CA GLU A 553 -24.54 -2.84 -21.83
C GLU A 553 -24.32 -4.19 -21.11
N ILE A 554 -25.40 -4.91 -20.85
CA ILE A 554 -25.32 -6.23 -20.26
C ILE A 554 -24.89 -7.19 -21.39
N PRO A 555 -23.72 -7.83 -21.29
CA PRO A 555 -23.26 -8.78 -22.30
C PRO A 555 -24.27 -9.90 -22.48
N TRP A 556 -24.47 -10.39 -23.71
CA TRP A 556 -25.36 -11.51 -24.00
C TRP A 556 -24.93 -12.80 -23.28
N ASP A 557 -23.63 -12.98 -23.14
CA ASP A 557 -23.00 -13.97 -22.28
C ASP A 557 -22.39 -13.21 -21.10
N ALA A 558 -23.21 -12.93 -20.07
CA ALA A 558 -22.77 -12.21 -18.89
C ALA A 558 -21.61 -12.98 -18.26
N GLY A 559 -20.39 -12.63 -18.68
CA GLY A 559 -19.18 -13.29 -18.22
C GLY A 559 -18.83 -12.89 -16.77
N GLU A 560 -17.98 -13.66 -16.13
CA GLU A 560 -17.52 -13.47 -14.76
C GLU A 560 -17.09 -12.02 -14.46
N GLY A 561 -16.56 -11.29 -15.44
CA GLY A 561 -16.14 -9.90 -15.30
C GLY A 561 -17.29 -8.93 -15.01
N PHE A 562 -18.44 -9.10 -15.71
CA PHE A 562 -19.63 -8.28 -15.49
C PHE A 562 -20.22 -8.52 -14.09
N ASP A 563 -20.34 -9.79 -13.70
CA ASP A 563 -20.89 -10.16 -12.39
C ASP A 563 -20.04 -9.66 -11.24
N ARG A 564 -18.71 -9.71 -11.41
CA ARG A 564 -17.75 -9.18 -10.43
C ARG A 564 -17.85 -7.67 -10.27
N SER A 565 -17.95 -6.92 -11.38
CA SER A 565 -18.11 -5.47 -11.35
C SER A 565 -19.44 -5.06 -10.75
N LEU A 566 -20.53 -5.76 -11.08
CA LEU A 566 -21.86 -5.49 -10.53
C LEU A 566 -21.91 -5.77 -9.01
N LYS A 567 -21.37 -6.92 -8.55
CA LYS A 567 -21.28 -7.22 -7.13
C LYS A 567 -20.53 -6.15 -6.36
N THR A 568 -19.42 -5.67 -6.92
CA THR A 568 -18.60 -4.61 -6.30
C THR A 568 -19.35 -3.29 -6.25
N ALA A 569 -20.07 -2.94 -7.32
CA ALA A 569 -20.88 -1.73 -7.37
C ALA A 569 -22.02 -1.75 -6.34
N LEU A 570 -22.66 -2.90 -6.13
CA LEU A 570 -23.70 -3.07 -5.11
C LEU A 570 -23.14 -2.88 -3.69
N LEU A 571 -21.94 -3.40 -3.39
CA LEU A 571 -21.29 -3.14 -2.11
C LEU A 571 -21.05 -1.64 -1.89
N LEU A 572 -20.57 -0.94 -2.92
CA LEU A 572 -20.27 0.49 -2.83
C LEU A 572 -21.54 1.34 -2.75
N ALA A 573 -22.61 0.95 -3.41
CA ALA A 573 -23.93 1.56 -3.27
C ALA A 573 -24.48 1.39 -1.84
N ASP A 574 -24.44 0.18 -1.31
CA ASP A 574 -24.82 -0.11 0.08
C ASP A 574 -23.98 0.69 1.10
N TRP A 575 -22.68 0.82 0.83
CA TRP A 575 -21.80 1.68 1.64
C TRP A 575 -22.25 3.15 1.63
N ALA A 576 -22.52 3.70 0.45
CA ALA A 576 -23.01 5.08 0.29
C ALA A 576 -24.43 5.27 0.84
N ASP A 577 -25.17 4.19 1.03
CA ASP A 577 -26.50 4.16 1.65
C ASP A 577 -26.48 3.83 3.14
N GLU A 578 -25.30 3.94 3.78
CA GLU A 578 -25.10 3.77 5.23
C GLU A 578 -25.40 2.37 5.75
N VAL A 579 -25.35 1.32 4.92
CA VAL A 579 -25.44 -0.06 5.43
C VAL A 579 -24.29 -0.32 6.40
N GLY A 580 -24.57 -0.92 7.55
CA GLY A 580 -23.56 -1.19 8.59
C GLY A 580 -22.43 -2.09 8.13
N GLU A 581 -21.21 -1.85 8.62
CA GLU A 581 -20.02 -2.62 8.21
C GLU A 581 -20.18 -4.12 8.45
N ASP A 582 -20.76 -4.56 9.57
CA ASP A 582 -21.04 -5.98 9.84
C ASP A 582 -21.91 -6.61 8.75
N VAL A 583 -22.98 -5.89 8.34
CA VAL A 583 -23.91 -6.35 7.30
C VAL A 583 -23.21 -6.43 5.95
N LEU A 584 -22.37 -5.44 5.63
CA LEU A 584 -21.57 -5.45 4.40
C LEU A 584 -20.57 -6.62 4.40
N CYS A 585 -19.86 -6.82 5.51
CA CYS A 585 -18.91 -7.92 5.64
C CYS A 585 -19.57 -9.28 5.46
N GLU A 586 -20.75 -9.49 6.05
CA GLU A 586 -21.52 -10.73 5.93
C GLU A 586 -22.08 -10.91 4.51
N ARG A 587 -22.80 -9.89 3.99
CA ARG A 587 -23.49 -9.92 2.68
C ARG A 587 -22.54 -10.18 1.52
N TYR A 588 -21.40 -9.49 1.50
CA TYR A 588 -20.43 -9.58 0.39
C TYR A 588 -19.24 -10.49 0.70
N SER A 589 -19.17 -11.04 1.89
CA SER A 589 -18.09 -11.94 2.37
C SER A 589 -16.71 -11.31 2.30
N VAL A 590 -16.58 -10.09 2.78
CA VAL A 590 -15.36 -9.26 2.82
C VAL A 590 -15.00 -8.86 4.23
N GLY A 591 -13.78 -8.39 4.45
CA GLY A 591 -13.39 -7.77 5.72
C GLY A 591 -13.50 -6.24 5.67
N PRO A 592 -13.50 -5.56 6.83
CA PRO A 592 -13.53 -4.09 6.89
C PRO A 592 -12.41 -3.44 6.07
N GLY A 593 -11.19 -3.98 6.13
CA GLY A 593 -10.06 -3.47 5.37
C GLY A 593 -10.26 -3.54 3.84
N ASP A 594 -11.01 -4.55 3.35
CA ASP A 594 -11.35 -4.66 1.93
C ASP A 594 -12.34 -3.58 1.52
N ILE A 595 -13.36 -3.34 2.37
CA ILE A 595 -14.34 -2.28 2.14
C ILE A 595 -13.62 -0.93 2.02
N TYR A 596 -12.76 -0.60 2.99
CA TYR A 596 -12.01 0.66 2.96
C TYR A 596 -11.07 0.77 1.76
N GLY A 597 -10.41 -0.31 1.35
CA GLY A 597 -9.56 -0.34 0.15
C GLY A 597 -10.38 -0.06 -1.13
N MET A 598 -11.54 -0.70 -1.28
CA MET A 598 -12.43 -0.45 -2.43
C MET A 598 -13.03 0.96 -2.42
N VAL A 599 -13.41 1.44 -1.24
CA VAL A 599 -13.92 2.82 -1.06
C VAL A 599 -12.85 3.85 -1.43
N GLU A 600 -11.60 3.64 -1.05
CA GLU A 600 -10.49 4.52 -1.41
C GLU A 600 -10.26 4.54 -2.93
N SER A 601 -10.26 3.37 -3.57
CA SER A 601 -10.10 3.25 -5.02
C SER A 601 -11.25 3.90 -5.78
N VAL A 602 -12.51 3.63 -5.40
CA VAL A 602 -13.66 4.23 -6.08
C VAL A 602 -13.77 5.73 -5.83
N ALA A 603 -13.45 6.22 -4.63
CA ALA A 603 -13.48 7.65 -4.33
C ALA A 603 -12.51 8.43 -5.24
N TRP A 604 -11.34 7.84 -5.53
CA TRP A 604 -10.39 8.41 -6.48
C TRP A 604 -10.93 8.37 -7.92
N LEU A 605 -11.53 7.27 -8.38
CA LEU A 605 -12.15 7.18 -9.70
C LEU A 605 -13.34 8.13 -9.85
N VAL A 606 -14.15 8.32 -8.81
CA VAL A 606 -15.25 9.31 -8.79
C VAL A 606 -14.69 10.72 -8.92
N HIS A 607 -13.63 11.07 -8.18
CA HIS A 607 -12.93 12.33 -8.31
C HIS A 607 -12.42 12.57 -9.75
N ALA A 608 -11.74 11.56 -10.32
CA ALA A 608 -11.28 11.62 -11.71
C ALA A 608 -12.44 11.80 -12.69
N SER A 609 -13.52 11.04 -12.51
CA SER A 609 -14.72 11.14 -13.35
C SER A 609 -15.39 12.51 -13.29
N ARG A 610 -15.40 13.17 -12.10
CA ARG A 610 -15.91 14.53 -11.96
C ARG A 610 -15.11 15.54 -12.81
N GLN A 611 -13.78 15.42 -12.81
CA GLN A 611 -12.92 16.26 -13.63
C GLN A 611 -13.16 16.01 -15.14
N LEU A 612 -13.25 14.74 -15.54
CA LEU A 612 -13.56 14.35 -16.93
C LEU A 612 -14.96 14.80 -17.35
N ALA A 613 -15.95 14.71 -16.45
CA ALA A 613 -17.30 15.18 -16.72
C ALA A 613 -17.34 16.69 -17.04
N GLY A 614 -16.46 17.48 -16.44
CA GLY A 614 -16.33 18.90 -16.75
C GLY A 614 -16.02 19.18 -18.23
N LEU A 615 -15.28 18.29 -18.90
CA LEU A 615 -14.94 18.40 -20.32
C LEU A 615 -16.00 17.75 -21.24
N PHE A 616 -16.50 16.55 -20.88
CA PHE A 616 -17.28 15.70 -21.80
C PHE A 616 -18.76 15.54 -21.46
N ALA A 617 -19.15 15.74 -20.20
CA ALA A 617 -20.52 15.55 -19.72
C ALA A 617 -20.86 16.53 -18.57
N PRO A 618 -20.85 17.86 -18.78
CA PRO A 618 -21.00 18.85 -17.70
C PRO A 618 -22.29 18.69 -16.89
N HIS A 619 -23.35 18.16 -17.48
CA HIS A 619 -24.63 17.91 -16.84
C HIS A 619 -24.57 16.83 -15.76
N LEU A 620 -23.57 15.96 -15.78
CA LEU A 620 -23.33 14.92 -14.77
C LEU A 620 -22.41 15.38 -13.63
N ALA A 621 -21.70 16.51 -13.77
CA ALA A 621 -20.69 16.96 -12.80
C ALA A 621 -21.27 17.14 -11.37
N GLY A 622 -22.46 17.74 -11.25
CA GLY A 622 -23.11 17.93 -9.94
C GLY A 622 -23.47 16.61 -9.23
N PRO A 623 -24.22 15.69 -9.88
CA PRO A 623 -24.49 14.37 -9.30
C PRO A 623 -23.21 13.58 -8.96
N ILE A 624 -22.15 13.67 -9.77
CA ILE A 624 -20.86 12.99 -9.49
C ILE A 624 -20.18 13.61 -8.27
N GLU A 625 -20.23 14.95 -8.10
CA GLU A 625 -19.71 15.61 -6.89
C GLU A 625 -20.43 15.15 -5.61
N GLU A 626 -21.75 14.99 -5.67
CA GLU A 626 -22.51 14.43 -4.56
C GLU A 626 -22.05 12.98 -4.25
N MET A 627 -21.85 12.16 -5.29
CA MET A 627 -21.37 10.78 -5.13
C MET A 627 -19.94 10.71 -4.59
N GLU A 628 -19.06 11.65 -4.93
CA GLU A 628 -17.69 11.76 -4.40
C GLU A 628 -17.72 11.88 -2.87
N LEU A 629 -18.55 12.73 -2.32
CA LEU A 629 -18.71 12.90 -0.88
C LEU A 629 -19.39 11.69 -0.22
N ARG A 630 -20.40 11.13 -0.89
CA ARG A 630 -21.15 9.97 -0.37
C ARG A 630 -20.26 8.73 -0.29
N THR A 631 -19.50 8.42 -1.31
CA THR A 631 -18.57 7.28 -1.31
C THR A 631 -17.44 7.47 -0.32
N LYS A 632 -16.82 8.65 -0.29
CA LYS A 632 -15.72 8.96 0.63
C LYS A 632 -16.11 8.79 2.10
N HIS A 633 -17.32 9.18 2.46
CA HIS A 633 -17.78 9.20 3.87
C HIS A 633 -18.77 8.08 4.22
N GLY A 634 -19.26 7.32 3.26
CA GLY A 634 -20.27 6.27 3.46
C GLY A 634 -21.58 6.83 3.99
N ILE A 635 -22.18 7.84 3.33
CA ILE A 635 -23.34 8.59 3.80
C ILE A 635 -24.41 8.75 2.73
N LYS A 636 -25.64 8.85 3.17
CA LYS A 636 -26.77 9.25 2.32
C LYS A 636 -26.74 10.74 2.01
N LYS A 637 -27.42 11.14 0.94
CA LYS A 637 -27.51 12.51 0.43
C LYS A 637 -27.93 13.53 1.50
N GLU A 638 -28.86 13.17 2.37
CA GLU A 638 -29.36 14.09 3.41
C GLU A 638 -28.30 14.53 4.44
N LEU A 639 -27.15 13.82 4.54
CA LEU A 639 -26.07 14.16 5.47
C LEU A 639 -24.98 15.04 4.87
N LEU A 640 -25.02 15.30 3.56
CA LEU A 640 -24.03 16.12 2.86
C LEU A 640 -23.76 17.48 3.50
N PRO A 641 -24.78 18.24 3.95
CA PRO A 641 -24.54 19.54 4.61
C PRO A 641 -23.68 19.43 5.88
N LEU A 642 -23.81 18.32 6.62
CA LEU A 642 -23.14 18.12 7.91
C LEU A 642 -21.67 17.68 7.76
N ILE A 643 -21.33 16.92 6.69
CA ILE A 643 -19.99 16.39 6.46
C ILE A 643 -18.97 17.48 6.08
N ARG A 644 -19.41 18.63 5.63
CA ARG A 644 -18.55 19.79 5.36
C ARG A 644 -17.87 20.35 6.63
N LEU A 645 -18.42 20.02 7.81
CA LEU A 645 -17.84 20.42 9.10
C LEU A 645 -16.73 19.47 9.52
N ARG A 646 -15.54 20.00 9.79
CA ARG A 646 -14.39 19.22 10.26
C ARG A 646 -14.72 18.47 11.55
N GLY A 647 -14.43 17.18 11.56
CA GLY A 647 -14.68 16.31 12.73
C GLY A 647 -16.08 15.70 12.76
N ILE A 648 -16.92 15.94 11.77
CA ILE A 648 -18.21 15.27 11.59
C ILE A 648 -18.03 14.15 10.55
N GLY A 649 -17.98 12.91 11.03
CA GLY A 649 -18.02 11.70 10.18
C GLY A 649 -19.41 11.08 10.17
N ARG A 650 -19.57 9.95 9.44
CA ARG A 650 -20.81 9.19 9.23
C ARG A 650 -21.70 9.07 10.47
N VAL A 651 -21.15 8.56 11.57
CA VAL A 651 -21.89 8.29 12.81
C VAL A 651 -22.38 9.59 13.48
N ARG A 652 -21.55 10.62 13.52
CA ARG A 652 -21.90 11.91 14.12
C ARG A 652 -22.94 12.66 13.28
N ALA A 653 -22.78 12.65 11.96
CA ALA A 653 -23.75 13.24 11.05
C ALA A 653 -25.14 12.58 11.20
N ARG A 654 -25.20 11.24 11.25
CA ARG A 654 -26.45 10.50 11.43
C ARG A 654 -27.09 10.79 12.79
N ARG A 655 -26.29 10.89 13.87
CA ARG A 655 -26.80 11.28 15.19
C ARG A 655 -27.40 12.68 15.20
N LEU A 656 -26.76 13.65 14.56
CA LEU A 656 -27.29 15.00 14.42
C LEU A 656 -28.61 15.00 13.64
N PHE A 657 -28.62 14.35 12.47
CA PHE A 657 -29.82 14.27 11.63
C PHE A 657 -31.01 13.65 12.38
N ASN A 658 -30.81 12.55 13.09
CA ASN A 658 -31.87 11.88 13.87
C ASN A 658 -32.36 12.73 15.03
N ASN A 659 -31.65 13.78 15.44
CA ASN A 659 -32.07 14.77 16.45
C ASN A 659 -32.57 16.07 15.82
N ASN A 660 -33.01 16.05 14.55
CA ASN A 660 -33.49 17.20 13.79
C ASN A 660 -32.46 18.34 13.66
N LEU A 661 -31.15 17.97 13.58
CA LEU A 661 -30.02 18.88 13.38
C LEU A 661 -29.35 18.57 12.05
N GLY A 662 -30.15 18.38 10.97
CA GLY A 662 -29.70 17.90 9.66
C GLY A 662 -29.10 18.98 8.74
N SER A 663 -29.13 20.26 9.12
CA SER A 663 -28.57 21.35 8.32
C SER A 663 -27.73 22.31 9.15
N ILE A 664 -26.92 23.12 8.47
CA ILE A 664 -26.09 24.15 9.12
C ILE A 664 -26.97 25.17 9.85
N GLU A 665 -28.11 25.56 9.25
CA GLU A 665 -29.08 26.47 9.84
C GLU A 665 -29.70 25.88 11.10
N ALA A 666 -30.07 24.60 11.07
CA ALA A 666 -30.62 23.88 12.24
C ALA A 666 -29.59 23.80 13.38
N LEU A 667 -28.30 23.58 13.06
CA LEU A 667 -27.21 23.58 14.06
C LEU A 667 -27.07 24.97 14.70
N ARG A 668 -27.06 26.03 13.92
CA ARG A 668 -26.97 27.42 14.39
C ARG A 668 -28.17 27.79 15.28
N ALA A 669 -29.37 27.43 14.87
CA ALA A 669 -30.60 27.71 15.65
C ALA A 669 -30.64 26.92 16.96
N ALA A 670 -30.08 25.72 16.99
CA ALA A 670 -30.07 24.87 18.19
C ALA A 670 -29.08 25.31 19.28
N GLY A 671 -28.01 25.98 18.89
CA GLY A 671 -26.95 26.44 19.78
C GLY A 671 -26.02 25.33 20.32
N PRO A 672 -24.86 25.71 20.89
CA PRO A 672 -23.82 24.77 21.31
C PRO A 672 -24.27 23.81 22.43
N GLU A 673 -25.18 24.24 23.33
CA GLU A 673 -25.66 23.38 24.40
C GLU A 673 -26.44 22.17 23.88
N LYS A 674 -27.36 22.37 22.94
CA LYS A 674 -28.18 21.31 22.37
C LYS A 674 -27.35 20.34 21.53
N VAL A 675 -26.43 20.86 20.73
CA VAL A 675 -25.48 20.05 19.98
C VAL A 675 -24.53 19.28 20.91
N GLY A 676 -24.11 19.91 22.00
CA GLY A 676 -23.27 19.28 23.03
C GLY A 676 -23.94 18.09 23.74
N LYS A 677 -25.27 18.12 23.90
CA LYS A 677 -26.03 16.96 24.43
C LYS A 677 -26.01 15.76 23.47
N VAL A 678 -25.92 16.00 22.17
CA VAL A 678 -25.92 14.94 21.13
C VAL A 678 -24.52 14.37 20.87
N LEU A 679 -23.49 15.24 20.80
CA LEU A 679 -22.14 14.87 20.38
C LEU A 679 -21.07 15.02 21.46
N GLY A 680 -21.41 15.63 22.62
CA GLY A 680 -20.43 16.03 23.63
C GLY A 680 -19.95 17.48 23.46
N GLN A 681 -19.70 18.16 24.60
CA GLN A 681 -19.41 19.60 24.66
C GLN A 681 -18.15 20.00 23.86
N GLY A 682 -17.08 19.20 23.93
CA GLY A 682 -15.84 19.50 23.22
C GLY A 682 -15.96 19.41 21.68
N ILE A 683 -16.87 18.59 21.16
CA ILE A 683 -17.16 18.50 19.73
C ILE A 683 -18.05 19.66 19.30
N ALA A 684 -19.08 19.98 20.11
CA ALA A 684 -19.96 21.11 19.85
C ALA A 684 -19.17 22.42 19.77
N ALA A 685 -18.26 22.68 20.72
CA ALA A 685 -17.43 23.88 20.71
C ALA A 685 -16.66 24.04 19.39
N ARG A 686 -15.99 22.98 18.91
CA ARG A 686 -15.26 22.98 17.63
C ARG A 686 -16.16 23.19 16.40
N ILE A 687 -17.39 22.69 16.44
CA ILE A 687 -18.36 22.92 15.36
C ILE A 687 -18.75 24.40 15.30
N PHE A 688 -19.07 24.99 16.47
CA PHE A 688 -19.50 26.40 16.53
C PHE A 688 -18.36 27.36 16.21
N GLU A 689 -17.12 27.08 16.61
CA GLU A 689 -15.93 27.82 16.17
C GLU A 689 -15.78 27.85 14.64
N GLN A 690 -16.04 26.74 13.94
CA GLN A 690 -16.06 26.71 12.48
C GLN A 690 -17.23 27.47 11.87
N LEU A 691 -18.42 27.44 12.50
CA LEU A 691 -19.60 28.13 12.02
C LEU A 691 -19.52 29.65 12.25
N GLU A 692 -18.75 30.12 13.22
CA GLU A 692 -18.44 31.52 13.49
C GLU A 692 -17.36 32.04 12.56
N GLY A 693 -16.22 31.31 12.39
CA GLY A 693 -15.15 31.68 11.47
C GLY A 693 -15.59 31.75 10.00
N ALA A 694 -16.52 30.91 9.57
CA ALA A 694 -17.13 31.00 8.24
C ALA A 694 -18.05 32.23 8.05
N ARG A 695 -18.47 32.91 9.13
CA ARG A 695 -19.20 34.17 9.06
C ARG A 695 -18.29 35.35 8.75
N ASP A 696 -17.09 35.33 9.30
CA ASP A 696 -16.12 36.41 9.12
C ASP A 696 -15.58 36.43 7.66
N GLU A 697 -15.30 35.26 7.09
CA GLU A 697 -14.89 35.16 5.66
C GLU A 697 -16.00 35.59 4.67
N VAL A 698 -17.27 35.25 4.94
CA VAL A 698 -18.41 35.70 4.10
C VAL A 698 -18.73 37.18 4.32
N GLY A 699 -18.50 37.70 5.53
CA GLY A 699 -18.62 39.11 5.86
C GLY A 699 -17.57 39.94 5.15
N GLU A 700 -16.29 39.54 5.16
CA GLU A 700 -15.20 40.22 4.45
C GLU A 700 -15.40 40.21 2.93
N LEU A 701 -15.83 39.09 2.32
CA LEU A 701 -16.13 39.01 0.88
C LEU A 701 -17.35 39.88 0.48
N ALA A 702 -18.34 39.98 1.35
CA ALA A 702 -19.51 40.85 1.10
C ALA A 702 -19.15 42.34 1.24
N GLU A 703 -18.27 42.71 2.18
CA GLU A 703 -17.74 44.06 2.31
C GLU A 703 -16.80 44.43 1.17
N GLU A 704 -15.94 43.53 0.68
CA GLU A 704 -15.12 43.75 -0.51
C GLU A 704 -15.96 43.92 -1.77
N GLN A 705 -17.00 43.09 -1.98
CA GLN A 705 -17.94 43.28 -3.12
C GLN A 705 -18.77 44.56 -3.02
N ALA A 706 -19.17 44.94 -1.81
CA ALA A 706 -19.88 46.21 -1.61
C ALA A 706 -18.98 47.43 -1.79
N THR A 707 -17.66 47.29 -1.52
CA THR A 707 -16.66 48.33 -1.74
C THR A 707 -16.33 48.48 -3.24
N LEU A 708 -16.20 47.35 -3.97
CA LEU A 708 -15.99 47.36 -5.44
C LEU A 708 -17.19 47.90 -6.21
N SER A 709 -18.44 47.71 -5.73
CA SER A 709 -19.63 48.30 -6.38
C SER A 709 -19.81 49.79 -6.13
N ARG A 710 -19.00 50.42 -5.25
CA ARG A 710 -18.98 51.88 -5.04
C ARG A 710 -17.95 52.63 -5.91
N PHE A 711 -17.09 51.88 -6.62
CA PHE A 711 -16.05 52.43 -7.52
C PHE A 711 -16.23 52.03 -8.98
N GLY A 712 -17.38 51.50 -9.38
CA GLY A 712 -17.76 51.13 -10.74
C GLY A 712 -18.83 52.06 -11.32
#